data_d3efcb9cdea2423b0653d269dfac0c4e
#
_entry.id   d3efcb9cdea2423b0653d269dfac0c4e
#
_cell.length_a   1.000
_cell.length_b   1.000
_cell.length_c   1.000
_cell.angle_alpha   90.00
_cell.angle_beta   90.00
_cell.angle_gamma   90.00
#
_symmetry.space_group_name_H-M   'P 1'
#
loop_
_entity.id
_entity.type
_entity.pdbx_description
1 polymer ?
#
loop_
_entity_poly.entity_id
_entity_poly.type
_entity_poly.pdbx_seq_one_letter_code
_entity_poly.pdbx_strand_id
1 'polypeptide(L)'
;MTMFNKTTQSFRFGDHDVTLETGEIARQATGAVICRMDDTVVLATVVCKKEAKPGQDFFPLTVDYIEKTYAAGRIPGGFFKREGRPSEKETLTSRLIDRPIRPLFPDGFFNEVQVIIHVLSADPAVDPDIPAMLGASAALAVSGIPFRGPIGACRVGYIDDKFVVNPTTEQLKTSHLDLVVAGTQRAVLMVESEADILPEKTMLDAVVFGHREMQVAINAINELVAKAGKPAWDWQPAPKNEALIARIVEIADKGLHEAYAIRSKQPRTEKLREVYALVEQTLAADAEAAGTEAPDANEVNGILFELEAHLVRSQILAGEPRIDGRDTRTVRPIEIRQGVLPRTHGSALFTRGETQALVTTTLGTKQDEQIIDGLCEEQHDRFMLHYNMPPFATGETGRVGSPKRREIGHGRLAKRALKAVLPSPEEFQYTLRVVSEICESNGSSSMASVCGGCLSMLDAGVPLKDYVAGVAMGLIKEGNRFAVLTDILGDEDHLGDMDFKVAGTENGVTALQMDIKIEGITPEIMQAALAQAHDGRQHILSRMHEMAGGGAKELSDFAPRMISFKINPEKIRDVIGKGGSVIRALTEETGTTINVEDDGMVTISSPDMARVAEARRRIEEITAEVEAGQIYEGTVTRLLDFGAIVQLLPGKDGLLHISQIANERVNAVSDYLKEGQKVRVKVIEADEKGRVRLSMKALLREEGENK
;
A
#
# COMPACT_ATOMS: atom_id res chain seq x y z
N MET A 1 -31.76 -37.07 17.23
CA MET A 1 -31.35 -35.72 17.73
C MET A 1 -30.03 -35.39 17.10
N THR A 2 -29.91 -34.25 16.46
CA THR A 2 -28.63 -33.80 15.93
C THR A 2 -27.69 -33.41 17.10
N MET A 3 -26.42 -33.76 17.00
CA MET A 3 -25.39 -33.47 18.00
C MET A 3 -25.15 -31.97 18.17
N PHE A 4 -25.60 -31.14 17.21
CA PHE A 4 -25.34 -29.72 17.08
C PHE A 4 -26.62 -28.91 17.05
N ASN A 5 -26.59 -27.70 17.61
CA ASN A 5 -27.66 -26.72 17.55
C ASN A 5 -27.31 -25.64 16.49
N LYS A 6 -27.20 -26.13 15.24
CA LYS A 6 -26.89 -25.22 14.11
C LYS A 6 -28.02 -24.20 13.90
N THR A 7 -27.65 -22.91 13.89
CA THR A 7 -28.56 -21.82 13.55
C THR A 7 -27.98 -21.08 12.36
N THR A 8 -28.82 -20.78 11.38
CA THR A 8 -28.46 -20.15 10.12
C THR A 8 -29.30 -18.91 9.89
N GLN A 9 -28.68 -17.84 9.39
CA GLN A 9 -29.32 -16.62 8.93
C GLN A 9 -28.79 -16.29 7.55
N SER A 10 -29.67 -16.13 6.56
CA SER A 10 -29.31 -15.79 5.17
C SER A 10 -29.92 -14.47 4.76
N PHE A 11 -29.21 -13.72 3.92
CA PHE A 11 -29.67 -12.45 3.35
C PHE A 11 -28.97 -12.15 2.02
N ARG A 12 -29.54 -11.26 1.25
CA ARG A 12 -28.92 -10.74 0.02
C ARG A 12 -28.17 -9.45 0.32
N PHE A 13 -26.92 -9.32 -0.17
CA PHE A 13 -26.09 -8.13 0.03
C PHE A 13 -25.46 -7.67 -1.28
N GLY A 14 -26.06 -6.67 -1.91
CA GLY A 14 -25.77 -6.36 -3.31
C GLY A 14 -26.17 -7.54 -4.20
N ASP A 15 -25.25 -7.99 -5.02
CA ASP A 15 -25.44 -9.12 -5.92
C ASP A 15 -25.05 -10.48 -5.29
N HIS A 16 -24.66 -10.50 -4.02
CA HIS A 16 -24.16 -11.69 -3.33
C HIS A 16 -25.18 -12.31 -2.38
N ASP A 17 -25.14 -13.62 -2.28
CA ASP A 17 -25.86 -14.38 -1.26
C ASP A 17 -24.98 -14.57 -0.03
N VAL A 18 -25.44 -14.08 1.12
CA VAL A 18 -24.67 -14.15 2.37
C VAL A 18 -25.39 -15.04 3.38
N THR A 19 -24.62 -15.90 4.06
CA THR A 19 -25.13 -16.79 5.11
C THR A 19 -24.22 -16.73 6.33
N LEU A 20 -24.82 -16.54 7.50
CA LEU A 20 -24.18 -16.60 8.82
C LEU A 20 -24.64 -17.85 9.53
N GLU A 21 -23.70 -18.67 10.03
CA GLU A 21 -24.01 -19.93 10.72
C GLU A 21 -23.26 -20.00 12.05
N THR A 22 -23.94 -20.47 13.10
CA THR A 22 -23.34 -20.69 14.43
C THR A 22 -23.86 -21.97 15.07
N GLY A 23 -23.15 -22.47 16.11
CA GLY A 23 -23.57 -23.58 16.92
C GLY A 23 -23.05 -24.96 16.50
N GLU A 24 -22.32 -25.10 15.42
CA GLU A 24 -21.74 -26.36 14.92
C GLU A 24 -20.23 -26.42 15.07
N ILE A 25 -19.50 -25.40 14.58
CA ILE A 25 -18.02 -25.37 14.54
C ILE A 25 -17.47 -24.51 15.68
N ALA A 26 -16.25 -24.86 16.16
CA ALA A 26 -15.49 -24.12 17.17
C ALA A 26 -16.27 -23.83 18.47
N ARG A 27 -17.03 -24.79 18.98
CA ARG A 27 -17.93 -24.65 20.13
C ARG A 27 -17.26 -24.32 21.47
N GLN A 28 -15.94 -24.45 21.58
CA GLN A 28 -15.18 -24.02 22.76
C GLN A 28 -14.90 -22.54 22.79
N ALA A 29 -15.00 -21.83 21.65
CA ALA A 29 -14.86 -20.39 21.60
C ALA A 29 -16.01 -19.69 22.34
N THR A 30 -15.76 -18.49 22.84
CA THR A 30 -16.80 -17.65 23.45
C THR A 30 -17.88 -17.29 22.44
N GLY A 31 -17.49 -17.02 21.18
CA GLY A 31 -18.36 -16.87 20.02
C GLY A 31 -17.69 -17.46 18.78
N ALA A 32 -18.47 -18.09 17.90
CA ALA A 32 -17.97 -18.62 16.63
C ALA A 32 -19.05 -18.52 15.55
N VAL A 33 -18.69 -18.03 14.37
CA VAL A 33 -19.59 -17.87 13.23
C VAL A 33 -18.85 -18.26 11.95
N ILE A 34 -19.51 -19.04 11.10
CA ILE A 34 -19.16 -19.19 9.69
C ILE A 34 -19.89 -18.12 8.92
N CYS A 35 -19.16 -17.27 8.21
CA CYS A 35 -19.74 -16.34 7.23
C CYS A 35 -19.41 -16.84 5.83
N ARG A 36 -20.43 -17.02 5.02
CA ARG A 36 -20.32 -17.36 3.60
C ARG A 36 -20.86 -16.20 2.79
N MET A 37 -20.11 -15.79 1.76
CA MET A 37 -20.54 -14.85 0.73
C MET A 37 -20.24 -15.52 -0.62
N ASP A 38 -21.28 -16.00 -1.29
CA ASP A 38 -21.19 -16.93 -2.41
C ASP A 38 -20.32 -18.15 -2.05
N ASP A 39 -19.19 -18.42 -2.74
CA ASP A 39 -18.30 -19.52 -2.44
C ASP A 39 -17.10 -19.13 -1.54
N THR A 40 -16.98 -17.87 -1.16
CA THR A 40 -16.03 -17.41 -0.15
C THR A 40 -16.59 -17.71 1.25
N VAL A 41 -15.82 -18.46 2.05
CA VAL A 41 -16.22 -18.91 3.39
C VAL A 41 -15.13 -18.58 4.41
N VAL A 42 -15.51 -17.92 5.48
CA VAL A 42 -14.62 -17.63 6.61
C VAL A 42 -15.18 -18.18 7.93
N LEU A 43 -14.30 -18.64 8.79
CA LEU A 43 -14.59 -18.94 10.18
C LEU A 43 -14.07 -17.82 11.06
N ALA A 44 -14.94 -17.10 11.74
CA ALA A 44 -14.60 -16.12 12.75
C ALA A 44 -14.84 -16.68 14.15
N THR A 45 -13.84 -16.60 15.01
CA THR A 45 -13.91 -17.03 16.42
C THR A 45 -13.52 -15.91 17.34
N VAL A 46 -14.18 -15.83 18.48
CA VAL A 46 -13.89 -14.88 19.55
C VAL A 46 -13.70 -15.64 20.86
N VAL A 47 -12.61 -15.37 21.55
CA VAL A 47 -12.36 -15.85 22.91
C VAL A 47 -12.08 -14.63 23.80
N CYS A 48 -12.75 -14.58 24.93
CA CYS A 48 -12.56 -13.52 25.91
C CYS A 48 -12.29 -14.12 27.29
N LYS A 49 -11.27 -13.60 27.98
CA LYS A 49 -11.01 -13.94 29.39
C LYS A 49 -12.09 -13.33 30.29
N LYS A 50 -12.48 -14.06 31.33
CA LYS A 50 -13.51 -13.61 32.28
C LYS A 50 -13.04 -12.45 33.16
N GLU A 51 -11.74 -12.35 33.39
CA GLU A 51 -11.11 -11.36 34.28
C GLU A 51 -9.95 -10.68 33.55
N ALA A 52 -9.76 -9.40 33.85
CA ALA A 52 -8.58 -8.65 33.43
C ALA A 52 -7.35 -9.13 34.23
N LYS A 53 -6.17 -9.01 33.64
CA LYS A 53 -4.92 -9.24 34.37
C LYS A 53 -4.73 -8.13 35.44
N PRO A 54 -4.21 -8.45 36.61
CA PRO A 54 -3.86 -7.41 37.59
C PRO A 54 -2.92 -6.37 36.98
N GLY A 55 -3.17 -5.08 37.22
CA GLY A 55 -2.39 -3.98 36.67
C GLY A 55 -2.56 -3.73 35.17
N GLN A 56 -3.62 -4.25 34.54
CA GLN A 56 -3.93 -3.99 33.14
C GLN A 56 -4.55 -2.60 32.99
N ASP A 57 -3.92 -1.73 32.21
CA ASP A 57 -4.26 -0.31 32.02
C ASP A 57 -4.79 0.01 30.60
N PHE A 58 -4.82 -0.98 29.71
CA PHE A 58 -5.34 -0.84 28.37
C PHE A 58 -6.20 -2.04 27.97
N PHE A 59 -7.02 -1.87 26.94
CA PHE A 59 -7.83 -2.95 26.37
C PHE A 59 -7.00 -3.86 25.44
N PRO A 60 -6.70 -5.10 25.84
CA PRO A 60 -5.87 -6.01 25.07
C PRO A 60 -6.71 -6.81 24.05
N LEU A 61 -7.09 -6.14 22.95
CA LEU A 61 -7.73 -6.76 21.80
C LEU A 61 -6.68 -7.18 20.79
N THR A 62 -6.71 -8.45 20.40
CA THR A 62 -5.91 -9.01 19.30
C THR A 62 -6.83 -9.51 18.21
N VAL A 63 -6.59 -9.09 16.97
CA VAL A 63 -7.31 -9.57 15.79
C VAL A 63 -6.30 -10.17 14.82
N ASP A 64 -6.55 -11.42 14.41
CA ASP A 64 -5.73 -12.15 13.45
C ASP A 64 -6.60 -12.67 12.32
N TYR A 65 -6.37 -12.19 11.12
CA TYR A 65 -6.95 -12.67 9.88
C TYR A 65 -5.91 -13.53 9.17
N ILE A 66 -6.28 -14.74 8.76
CA ILE A 66 -5.35 -15.75 8.26
C ILE A 66 -5.92 -16.36 6.99
N GLU A 67 -5.16 -16.26 5.90
CA GLU A 67 -5.46 -16.93 4.64
C GLU A 67 -4.81 -18.30 4.61
N LYS A 68 -5.59 -19.32 4.23
CA LYS A 68 -5.13 -20.68 4.06
C LYS A 68 -5.11 -21.02 2.57
N THR A 69 -3.96 -21.39 2.03
CA THR A 69 -3.81 -21.68 0.60
C THR A 69 -4.71 -22.81 0.11
N TYR A 70 -5.09 -23.76 0.99
CA TYR A 70 -6.07 -24.77 0.66
C TYR A 70 -7.47 -24.21 0.33
N ALA A 71 -7.79 -23.00 0.82
CA ALA A 71 -9.05 -22.33 0.51
C ALA A 71 -9.22 -22.06 -0.99
N ALA A 72 -8.12 -21.84 -1.71
CA ALA A 72 -8.06 -21.73 -3.17
C ALA A 72 -7.60 -23.01 -3.86
N GLY A 73 -7.63 -24.18 -3.18
CA GLY A 73 -7.19 -25.47 -3.73
C GLY A 73 -5.68 -25.55 -4.01
N ARG A 74 -4.86 -24.73 -3.36
CA ARG A 74 -3.42 -24.62 -3.59
C ARG A 74 -2.60 -25.19 -2.44
N ILE A 75 -1.37 -25.60 -2.74
CA ILE A 75 -0.34 -25.93 -1.76
C ILE A 75 0.59 -24.73 -1.61
N PRO A 76 0.96 -24.31 -0.38
CA PRO A 76 1.86 -23.18 -0.18
C PRO A 76 3.17 -23.32 -0.97
N GLY A 77 3.66 -22.20 -1.50
CA GLY A 77 4.97 -22.11 -2.10
C GLY A 77 6.11 -22.38 -1.12
N GLY A 78 7.34 -22.14 -1.55
CA GLY A 78 8.54 -22.29 -0.73
C GLY A 78 8.90 -23.74 -0.38
N PHE A 79 9.93 -23.91 0.45
CA PHE A 79 10.50 -25.21 0.80
C PHE A 79 9.62 -25.99 1.79
N PHE A 80 9.09 -25.31 2.82
CA PHE A 80 8.35 -25.95 3.91
C PHE A 80 6.91 -26.35 3.55
N LYS A 81 6.38 -25.86 2.42
CA LYS A 81 4.99 -26.15 1.99
C LYS A 81 3.95 -25.86 3.09
N ARG A 82 4.17 -24.78 3.84
CA ARG A 82 3.33 -24.36 4.95
C ARG A 82 3.32 -22.84 5.03
N GLU A 83 2.17 -22.25 5.35
CA GLU A 83 2.04 -20.82 5.63
C GLU A 83 2.95 -20.44 6.81
N GLY A 84 3.63 -19.30 6.67
CA GLY A 84 4.60 -18.82 7.63
C GLY A 84 4.16 -17.53 8.33
N ARG A 85 4.90 -16.44 8.08
CA ARG A 85 4.57 -15.12 8.64
C ARG A 85 3.34 -14.54 7.93
N PRO A 86 2.53 -13.74 8.64
CA PRO A 86 1.42 -13.04 8.00
C PRO A 86 1.88 -12.20 6.82
N SER A 87 1.15 -12.26 5.73
CA SER A 87 1.33 -11.39 4.57
C SER A 87 0.95 -9.93 4.88
N GLU A 88 1.31 -9.02 3.98
CA GLU A 88 0.85 -7.62 4.08
C GLU A 88 -0.69 -7.56 4.07
N LYS A 89 -1.34 -8.31 3.17
CA LYS A 89 -2.81 -8.38 3.10
C LYS A 89 -3.41 -8.88 4.41
N GLU A 90 -2.91 -9.98 4.97
CA GLU A 90 -3.40 -10.50 6.26
C GLU A 90 -3.24 -9.49 7.39
N THR A 91 -2.13 -8.77 7.42
CA THR A 91 -1.89 -7.70 8.40
C THR A 91 -2.86 -6.54 8.23
N LEU A 92 -3.10 -6.09 7.00
CA LEU A 92 -4.00 -4.98 6.69
C LEU A 92 -5.46 -5.35 6.96
N THR A 93 -5.89 -6.55 6.59
CA THR A 93 -7.26 -7.03 6.87
C THR A 93 -7.49 -7.20 8.37
N SER A 94 -6.49 -7.70 9.13
CA SER A 94 -6.57 -7.72 10.60
C SER A 94 -6.82 -6.32 11.18
N ARG A 95 -6.15 -5.30 10.65
CA ARG A 95 -6.36 -3.88 11.05
C ARG A 95 -7.72 -3.34 10.61
N LEU A 96 -8.17 -3.73 9.42
CA LEU A 96 -9.48 -3.33 8.89
C LEU A 96 -10.62 -3.82 9.79
N ILE A 97 -10.46 -4.99 10.42
CA ILE A 97 -11.41 -5.57 11.37
C ILE A 97 -11.25 -4.95 12.76
N ASP A 98 -10.02 -4.80 13.28
CA ASP A 98 -9.74 -4.28 14.62
C ASP A 98 -10.32 -2.86 14.82
N ARG A 99 -10.08 -1.96 13.87
CA ARG A 99 -10.38 -0.54 13.97
C ARG A 99 -11.84 -0.22 14.26
N PRO A 100 -12.85 -0.77 13.56
CA PRO A 100 -14.25 -0.48 13.81
C PRO A 100 -14.84 -1.22 15.03
N ILE A 101 -14.26 -2.34 15.47
CA ILE A 101 -14.80 -3.09 16.62
C ILE A 101 -14.24 -2.59 17.95
N ARG A 102 -13.01 -2.09 17.99
CA ARG A 102 -12.32 -1.66 19.21
C ARG A 102 -13.08 -0.58 19.99
N PRO A 103 -13.58 0.50 19.38
CA PRO A 103 -14.29 1.55 20.12
C PRO A 103 -15.67 1.14 20.65
N LEU A 104 -16.15 -0.05 20.28
CA LEU A 104 -17.46 -0.55 20.72
C LEU A 104 -17.40 -1.38 22.01
N PHE A 105 -16.21 -1.60 22.56
CA PHE A 105 -16.09 -2.13 23.91
C PHE A 105 -16.25 -0.99 24.92
N PRO A 106 -16.90 -1.26 26.06
CA PRO A 106 -17.12 -0.21 27.06
C PRO A 106 -15.81 0.23 27.71
N ASP A 107 -15.77 1.48 28.15
CA ASP A 107 -14.65 2.05 28.88
C ASP A 107 -14.40 1.24 30.17
N GLY A 108 -13.13 1.00 30.48
CA GLY A 108 -12.73 0.18 31.63
C GLY A 108 -12.84 -1.35 31.39
N PHE A 109 -13.24 -1.80 30.21
CA PHE A 109 -13.22 -3.21 29.86
C PHE A 109 -11.81 -3.65 29.44
N PHE A 110 -11.03 -4.19 30.38
CA PHE A 110 -9.63 -4.57 30.15
C PHE A 110 -9.41 -6.09 30.07
N ASN A 111 -10.48 -6.86 29.91
CA ASN A 111 -10.40 -8.31 29.69
C ASN A 111 -9.76 -8.60 28.32
N GLU A 112 -8.84 -9.55 28.29
CA GLU A 112 -8.17 -9.94 27.05
C GLU A 112 -9.16 -10.59 26.07
N VAL A 113 -9.26 -10.01 24.84
CA VAL A 113 -10.11 -10.49 23.76
C VAL A 113 -9.24 -10.86 22.56
N GLN A 114 -9.45 -12.07 22.03
CA GLN A 114 -8.81 -12.50 20.80
C GLN A 114 -9.87 -12.87 19.76
N VAL A 115 -9.75 -12.27 18.58
CA VAL A 115 -10.58 -12.55 17.41
C VAL A 115 -9.69 -13.20 16.36
N ILE A 116 -10.01 -14.41 15.94
CA ILE A 116 -9.26 -15.12 14.89
C ILE A 116 -10.21 -15.44 13.74
N ILE A 117 -9.82 -15.06 12.54
CA ILE A 117 -10.57 -15.32 11.32
C ILE A 117 -9.72 -16.17 10.38
N HIS A 118 -10.26 -17.32 9.94
CA HIS A 118 -9.65 -18.17 8.94
C HIS A 118 -10.46 -18.15 7.64
N VAL A 119 -9.80 -17.94 6.52
CA VAL A 119 -10.39 -18.18 5.21
C VAL A 119 -10.35 -19.66 4.90
N LEU A 120 -11.53 -20.27 4.75
CA LEU A 120 -11.70 -21.71 4.56
C LEU A 120 -12.00 -22.10 3.11
N SER A 121 -12.62 -21.18 2.35
CA SER A 121 -12.87 -21.29 0.91
C SER A 121 -12.76 -19.90 0.30
N ALA A 122 -12.20 -19.78 -0.89
CA ALA A 122 -12.00 -18.51 -1.58
C ALA A 122 -12.53 -18.58 -3.00
N ASP A 123 -13.52 -17.76 -3.29
CA ASP A 123 -13.99 -17.46 -4.64
C ASP A 123 -13.12 -16.33 -5.22
N PRO A 124 -12.48 -16.51 -6.38
CA PRO A 124 -11.70 -15.44 -7.01
C PRO A 124 -12.49 -14.14 -7.26
N ALA A 125 -13.80 -14.21 -7.36
CA ALA A 125 -14.67 -13.06 -7.57
C ALA A 125 -14.97 -12.26 -6.29
N VAL A 126 -14.82 -12.87 -5.09
CA VAL A 126 -15.23 -12.30 -3.80
C VAL A 126 -14.05 -12.23 -2.83
N ASP A 127 -13.51 -11.04 -2.61
CA ASP A 127 -12.45 -10.86 -1.60
C ASP A 127 -12.95 -11.24 -0.19
N PRO A 128 -12.20 -12.04 0.56
CA PRO A 128 -12.61 -12.51 1.89
C PRO A 128 -12.70 -11.44 2.97
N ASP A 129 -12.23 -10.21 2.76
CA ASP A 129 -12.16 -9.18 3.80
C ASP A 129 -13.54 -8.74 4.32
N ILE A 130 -14.53 -8.52 3.45
CA ILE A 130 -15.90 -8.17 3.88
C ILE A 130 -16.58 -9.34 4.61
N PRO A 131 -16.59 -10.58 4.11
CA PRO A 131 -17.05 -11.74 4.89
C PRO A 131 -16.34 -11.87 6.24
N ALA A 132 -15.03 -11.58 6.32
CA ALA A 132 -14.26 -11.61 7.56
C ALA A 132 -14.73 -10.56 8.57
N MET A 133 -15.00 -9.33 8.13
CA MET A 133 -15.55 -8.26 8.97
C MET A 133 -16.93 -8.61 9.51
N LEU A 134 -17.82 -9.12 8.66
CA LEU A 134 -19.17 -9.55 9.05
C LEU A 134 -19.13 -10.75 9.98
N GLY A 135 -18.28 -11.73 9.71
CA GLY A 135 -18.07 -12.89 10.56
C GLY A 135 -17.56 -12.53 11.95
N ALA A 136 -16.56 -11.63 12.04
CA ALA A 136 -16.03 -11.14 13.31
C ALA A 136 -17.09 -10.38 14.12
N SER A 137 -17.85 -9.51 13.47
CA SER A 137 -18.98 -8.77 14.06
C SER A 137 -20.04 -9.71 14.62
N ALA A 138 -20.44 -10.72 13.82
CA ALA A 138 -21.43 -11.70 14.23
C ALA A 138 -20.93 -12.59 15.38
N ALA A 139 -19.66 -13.03 15.35
CA ALA A 139 -19.06 -13.83 16.42
C ALA A 139 -18.99 -13.07 17.76
N LEU A 140 -18.65 -11.77 17.71
CA LEU A 140 -18.71 -10.87 18.86
C LEU A 140 -20.14 -10.73 19.38
N ALA A 141 -21.09 -10.47 18.50
CA ALA A 141 -22.48 -10.22 18.87
C ALA A 141 -23.18 -11.45 19.51
N VAL A 142 -22.89 -12.67 19.00
CA VAL A 142 -23.47 -13.90 19.59
C VAL A 142 -22.77 -14.38 20.86
N SER A 143 -21.60 -13.82 21.21
CA SER A 143 -20.74 -14.28 22.31
C SER A 143 -21.24 -13.95 23.69
N GLY A 144 -22.06 -12.90 23.83
CA GLY A 144 -22.55 -12.35 25.10
C GLY A 144 -21.54 -11.45 25.82
N ILE A 145 -20.31 -11.24 25.30
CA ILE A 145 -19.35 -10.28 25.91
C ILE A 145 -19.84 -8.85 25.77
N PRO A 146 -19.40 -7.90 26.65
CA PRO A 146 -19.77 -6.50 26.54
C PRO A 146 -19.28 -5.87 25.24
N PHE A 147 -20.14 -5.82 24.24
CA PHE A 147 -19.86 -5.30 22.90
C PHE A 147 -21.07 -4.50 22.40
N ARG A 148 -20.89 -3.21 22.11
CA ARG A 148 -21.96 -2.29 21.69
C ARG A 148 -22.27 -2.36 20.18
N GLY A 149 -21.86 -3.45 19.52
CA GLY A 149 -22.21 -3.74 18.13
C GLY A 149 -23.61 -4.35 17.99
N PRO A 150 -23.91 -4.97 16.81
CA PRO A 150 -22.97 -5.34 15.76
C PRO A 150 -22.54 -4.17 14.87
N ILE A 151 -21.45 -4.38 14.12
CA ILE A 151 -21.11 -3.56 12.96
C ILE A 151 -21.56 -4.24 11.67
N GLY A 152 -21.90 -3.43 10.67
CA GLY A 152 -21.89 -3.82 9.27
C GLY A 152 -20.61 -3.31 8.62
N ALA A 153 -20.29 -3.90 7.48
CA ALA A 153 -19.21 -3.46 6.61
C ALA A 153 -19.55 -3.78 5.16
N CYS A 154 -19.11 -2.95 4.24
CA CYS A 154 -19.17 -3.24 2.82
C CYS A 154 -18.04 -2.55 2.06
N ARG A 155 -17.79 -3.05 0.85
CA ARG A 155 -16.95 -2.38 -0.15
C ARG A 155 -17.85 -1.58 -1.09
N VAL A 156 -17.42 -0.38 -1.47
CA VAL A 156 -18.11 0.48 -2.42
C VAL A 156 -17.17 0.76 -3.59
N GLY A 157 -17.61 0.38 -4.78
CA GLY A 157 -16.98 0.77 -6.04
C GLY A 157 -17.70 1.96 -6.68
N TYR A 158 -17.04 2.63 -7.63
CA TYR A 158 -17.62 3.69 -8.46
C TYR A 158 -17.30 3.40 -9.93
N ILE A 159 -18.31 2.89 -10.65
CA ILE A 159 -18.20 2.36 -12.01
C ILE A 159 -19.30 2.99 -12.85
N ASP A 160 -18.95 3.52 -14.02
CA ASP A 160 -19.89 4.18 -14.93
C ASP A 160 -20.79 5.21 -14.21
N ASP A 161 -20.19 6.06 -13.39
CA ASP A 161 -20.85 7.10 -12.59
C ASP A 161 -21.90 6.57 -11.59
N LYS A 162 -21.77 5.31 -11.15
CA LYS A 162 -22.67 4.67 -10.18
C LYS A 162 -21.90 4.00 -9.06
N PHE A 163 -22.44 4.07 -7.85
CA PHE A 163 -21.95 3.29 -6.72
C PHE A 163 -22.42 1.84 -6.83
N VAL A 164 -21.50 0.92 -6.59
CA VAL A 164 -21.74 -0.53 -6.55
C VAL A 164 -21.34 -1.04 -5.18
N VAL A 165 -22.23 -1.74 -4.49
CA VAL A 165 -21.96 -2.38 -3.21
C VAL A 165 -21.35 -3.76 -3.43
N ASN A 166 -20.25 -4.04 -2.73
CA ASN A 166 -19.48 -5.29 -2.82
C ASN A 166 -19.17 -5.70 -4.27
N PRO A 167 -18.51 -4.82 -5.05
CA PRO A 167 -18.14 -5.17 -6.42
C PRO A 167 -17.22 -6.39 -6.42
N THR A 168 -17.33 -7.21 -7.46
CA THR A 168 -16.41 -8.33 -7.69
C THR A 168 -14.99 -7.83 -7.96
N THR A 169 -14.01 -8.73 -7.82
CA THR A 169 -12.59 -8.41 -8.12
C THR A 169 -12.40 -7.92 -9.56
N GLU A 170 -13.16 -8.46 -10.53
CA GLU A 170 -13.14 -7.98 -11.92
C GLU A 170 -13.75 -6.58 -12.06
N GLN A 171 -14.86 -6.29 -11.39
CA GLN A 171 -15.46 -4.96 -11.39
C GLN A 171 -14.55 -3.91 -10.76
N LEU A 172 -13.78 -4.28 -9.73
CA LEU A 172 -12.82 -3.37 -9.11
C LEU A 172 -11.68 -2.94 -10.04
N LYS A 173 -11.32 -3.73 -11.04
CA LYS A 173 -10.29 -3.36 -12.02
C LYS A 173 -10.67 -2.13 -12.87
N THR A 174 -11.96 -1.88 -13.05
CA THR A 174 -12.50 -0.73 -13.79
C THR A 174 -13.11 0.35 -12.90
N SER A 175 -13.07 0.15 -11.60
CA SER A 175 -13.63 1.08 -10.63
C SER A 175 -12.68 2.25 -10.36
N HIS A 176 -13.22 3.47 -10.34
CA HIS A 176 -12.50 4.67 -9.91
C HIS A 176 -12.44 4.83 -8.39
N LEU A 177 -13.06 3.91 -7.64
CA LEU A 177 -13.08 3.91 -6.18
C LEU A 177 -13.02 2.48 -5.67
N ASP A 178 -12.13 2.24 -4.71
CA ASP A 178 -12.14 1.10 -3.82
C ASP A 178 -12.26 1.63 -2.39
N LEU A 179 -13.46 1.59 -1.81
CA LEU A 179 -13.75 2.14 -0.50
C LEU A 179 -14.37 1.06 0.38
N VAL A 180 -13.78 0.84 1.56
CA VAL A 180 -14.37 0.02 2.61
C VAL A 180 -14.92 0.93 3.68
N VAL A 181 -16.19 0.72 4.04
CA VAL A 181 -16.87 1.43 5.12
C VAL A 181 -17.41 0.43 6.13
N ALA A 182 -17.24 0.73 7.40
CA ALA A 182 -17.80 -0.04 8.51
C ALA A 182 -18.42 0.89 9.57
N GLY A 183 -19.47 0.41 10.21
CA GLY A 183 -20.14 1.18 11.25
C GLY A 183 -21.27 0.41 11.91
N THR A 184 -21.92 1.08 12.85
CA THR A 184 -23.13 0.60 13.54
C THR A 184 -24.38 0.98 12.75
N GLN A 185 -25.54 0.60 13.26
CA GLN A 185 -26.82 1.03 12.73
C GLN A 185 -26.94 2.57 12.67
N ARG A 186 -26.31 3.28 13.60
CA ARG A 186 -26.49 4.72 13.77
C ARG A 186 -25.46 5.57 13.05
N ALA A 187 -24.22 5.06 12.90
CA ALA A 187 -23.13 5.90 12.44
C ALA A 187 -21.95 5.09 11.84
N VAL A 188 -21.19 5.77 10.99
CA VAL A 188 -19.92 5.29 10.43
C VAL A 188 -18.84 5.31 11.53
N LEU A 189 -18.01 4.27 11.59
CA LEU A 189 -16.89 4.14 12.53
C LEU A 189 -15.54 4.12 11.82
N MET A 190 -15.47 3.55 10.62
CA MET A 190 -14.22 3.40 9.88
C MET A 190 -14.47 3.55 8.39
N VAL A 191 -13.58 4.25 7.73
CA VAL A 191 -13.49 4.32 6.27
C VAL A 191 -12.04 4.14 5.85
N GLU A 192 -11.84 3.42 4.75
CA GLU A 192 -10.53 3.29 4.11
C GLU A 192 -10.72 3.22 2.60
N SER A 193 -10.01 4.06 1.82
CA SER A 193 -10.20 4.10 0.38
C SER A 193 -8.92 4.32 -0.42
N GLU A 194 -8.99 3.86 -1.67
CA GLU A 194 -8.18 4.24 -2.81
C GLU A 194 -9.11 4.86 -3.85
N ALA A 195 -8.80 6.04 -4.37
CA ALA A 195 -9.65 6.76 -5.30
C ALA A 195 -8.85 7.34 -6.47
N ASP A 196 -9.46 7.38 -7.64
CA ASP A 196 -8.86 7.93 -8.86
C ASP A 196 -9.24 9.41 -9.01
N ILE A 197 -8.69 10.25 -8.13
CA ILE A 197 -8.86 11.72 -8.12
C ILE A 197 -10.35 12.11 -8.10
N LEU A 198 -11.10 11.60 -7.13
CA LEU A 198 -12.53 11.86 -7.03
C LEU A 198 -12.84 13.11 -6.19
N PRO A 199 -13.90 13.88 -6.55
CA PRO A 199 -14.36 15.02 -5.76
C PRO A 199 -14.75 14.62 -4.33
N GLU A 200 -14.53 15.49 -3.34
CA GLU A 200 -14.90 15.29 -1.94
C GLU A 200 -16.37 14.90 -1.77
N LYS A 201 -17.25 15.52 -2.58
CA LYS A 201 -18.67 15.19 -2.58
C LYS A 201 -18.93 13.73 -2.97
N THR A 202 -18.28 13.23 -4.01
CA THR A 202 -18.40 11.83 -4.44
C THR A 202 -17.89 10.89 -3.36
N MET A 203 -16.81 11.24 -2.66
CA MET A 203 -16.29 10.45 -1.54
C MET A 203 -17.29 10.40 -0.38
N LEU A 204 -17.89 11.53 -0.02
CA LEU A 204 -18.92 11.59 1.03
C LEU A 204 -20.15 10.76 0.64
N ASP A 205 -20.64 10.94 -0.59
CA ASP A 205 -21.81 10.21 -1.11
C ASP A 205 -21.55 8.69 -1.11
N ALA A 206 -20.33 8.24 -1.42
CA ALA A 206 -19.93 6.84 -1.36
C ALA A 206 -19.97 6.27 0.07
N VAL A 207 -19.49 7.02 1.06
CA VAL A 207 -19.53 6.62 2.47
C VAL A 207 -20.98 6.51 2.95
N VAL A 208 -21.84 7.50 2.63
CA VAL A 208 -23.27 7.49 2.99
C VAL A 208 -23.99 6.33 2.30
N PHE A 209 -23.70 6.08 1.02
CA PHE A 209 -24.22 4.95 0.28
C PHE A 209 -23.86 3.63 0.98
N GLY A 210 -22.56 3.41 1.26
CA GLY A 210 -22.11 2.18 1.91
C GLY A 210 -22.72 1.99 3.30
N HIS A 211 -22.84 3.05 4.11
CA HIS A 211 -23.50 2.99 5.42
C HIS A 211 -24.97 2.58 5.32
N ARG A 212 -25.68 3.05 4.30
CA ARG A 212 -27.06 2.64 4.04
C ARG A 212 -27.13 1.17 3.61
N GLU A 213 -26.30 0.75 2.67
CA GLU A 213 -26.33 -0.62 2.12
C GLU A 213 -25.93 -1.67 3.15
N MET A 214 -25.00 -1.40 4.07
CA MET A 214 -24.57 -2.36 5.09
C MET A 214 -25.61 -2.63 6.18
N GLN A 215 -26.70 -1.87 6.26
CA GLN A 215 -27.77 -2.08 7.26
C GLN A 215 -28.40 -3.46 7.14
N VAL A 216 -28.45 -4.04 5.95
CA VAL A 216 -28.98 -5.39 5.74
C VAL A 216 -28.16 -6.44 6.51
N ALA A 217 -26.82 -6.28 6.55
CA ALA A 217 -25.94 -7.16 7.30
C ALA A 217 -26.11 -7.01 8.82
N ILE A 218 -26.25 -5.76 9.30
CA ILE A 218 -26.50 -5.49 10.72
C ILE A 218 -27.81 -6.14 11.17
N ASN A 219 -28.86 -6.00 10.38
CA ASN A 219 -30.16 -6.61 10.69
C ASN A 219 -30.06 -8.15 10.72
N ALA A 220 -29.37 -8.75 9.76
CA ALA A 220 -29.17 -10.19 9.70
C ALA A 220 -28.37 -10.71 10.93
N ILE A 221 -27.34 -9.97 11.36
CA ILE A 221 -26.58 -10.31 12.58
C ILE A 221 -27.49 -10.22 13.81
N ASN A 222 -28.29 -9.17 13.94
CA ASN A 222 -29.24 -9.03 15.05
C ASN A 222 -30.27 -10.16 15.08
N GLU A 223 -30.76 -10.61 13.92
CA GLU A 223 -31.67 -11.77 13.82
C GLU A 223 -30.96 -13.08 14.24
N LEU A 224 -29.67 -13.25 13.88
CA LEU A 224 -28.89 -14.40 14.35
C LEU A 224 -28.72 -14.36 15.86
N VAL A 225 -28.41 -13.19 16.44
CA VAL A 225 -28.28 -13.00 17.90
C VAL A 225 -29.59 -13.31 18.62
N ALA A 226 -30.73 -12.89 18.08
CA ALA A 226 -32.04 -13.19 18.67
C ALA A 226 -32.34 -14.71 18.69
N LYS A 227 -31.82 -15.48 17.73
CA LYS A 227 -32.02 -16.95 17.64
C LYS A 227 -31.00 -17.76 18.44
N ALA A 228 -29.75 -17.30 18.50
CA ALA A 228 -28.62 -18.12 19.00
C ALA A 228 -27.61 -17.35 19.88
N GLY A 229 -27.90 -16.11 20.22
CA GLY A 229 -27.04 -15.30 21.10
C GLY A 229 -26.92 -15.89 22.50
N LYS A 230 -25.72 -15.87 23.06
CA LYS A 230 -25.48 -16.26 24.45
C LYS A 230 -25.96 -15.15 25.40
N PRO A 231 -26.32 -15.47 26.64
CA PRO A 231 -26.67 -14.47 27.65
C PRO A 231 -25.55 -13.43 27.80
N ALA A 232 -25.95 -12.15 27.92
CA ALA A 232 -24.98 -11.10 28.18
C ALA A 232 -24.22 -11.35 29.49
N TRP A 233 -22.93 -11.01 29.50
CA TRP A 233 -22.13 -11.09 30.71
C TRP A 233 -22.59 -10.03 31.73
N ASP A 234 -22.63 -10.42 32.99
CA ASP A 234 -22.83 -9.50 34.12
C ASP A 234 -21.50 -8.77 34.40
N TRP A 235 -21.16 -7.81 33.53
CA TRP A 235 -19.98 -6.97 33.66
C TRP A 235 -20.42 -5.53 33.89
N GLN A 236 -19.80 -4.90 34.87
CA GLN A 236 -20.01 -3.49 35.19
C GLN A 236 -18.63 -2.81 35.29
N PRO A 237 -18.48 -1.55 34.86
CA PRO A 237 -17.28 -0.79 35.09
C PRO A 237 -17.06 -0.61 36.59
N ALA A 238 -15.80 -0.54 37.03
CA ALA A 238 -15.47 -0.20 38.41
C ALA A 238 -16.07 1.14 38.78
N PRO A 239 -16.65 1.29 40.00
CA PRO A 239 -17.18 2.58 40.44
C PRO A 239 -16.05 3.61 40.49
N LYS A 240 -16.32 4.84 40.03
CA LYS A 240 -15.36 5.94 40.12
C LYS A 240 -15.10 6.30 41.59
N ASN A 241 -13.83 6.49 41.92
CA ASN A 241 -13.40 6.95 43.23
C ASN A 241 -13.45 8.49 43.30
N GLU A 242 -14.63 9.05 43.57
CA GLU A 242 -14.85 10.50 43.55
C GLU A 242 -13.94 11.26 44.53
N ALA A 243 -13.57 10.65 45.67
CA ALA A 243 -12.66 11.25 46.65
C ALA A 243 -11.23 11.35 46.08
N LEU A 244 -10.77 10.30 45.41
CA LEU A 244 -9.47 10.30 44.76
C LEU A 244 -9.43 11.30 43.58
N ILE A 245 -10.49 11.33 42.76
CA ILE A 245 -10.63 12.32 41.67
C ILE A 245 -10.51 13.74 42.21
N ALA A 246 -11.30 14.09 43.23
CA ALA A 246 -11.26 15.44 43.87
C ALA A 246 -9.86 15.80 44.39
N ARG A 247 -9.17 14.81 45.00
CA ARG A 247 -7.82 15.02 45.52
C ARG A 247 -6.80 15.25 44.42
N ILE A 248 -6.86 14.46 43.34
CA ILE A 248 -5.96 14.62 42.18
C ILE A 248 -6.21 15.98 41.49
N VAL A 249 -7.45 16.40 41.32
CA VAL A 249 -7.80 17.73 40.80
C VAL A 249 -7.14 18.83 41.64
N GLU A 250 -7.27 18.78 42.97
CA GLU A 250 -6.66 19.77 43.86
C GLU A 250 -5.14 19.89 43.68
N ILE A 251 -4.44 18.76 43.45
CA ILE A 251 -2.99 18.74 43.29
C ILE A 251 -2.57 19.15 41.87
N ALA A 252 -3.25 18.62 40.83
CA ALA A 252 -2.79 18.66 39.46
C ALA A 252 -3.27 19.88 38.65
N ASP A 253 -4.46 20.43 38.93
CA ASP A 253 -5.17 21.39 38.09
C ASP A 253 -4.28 22.57 37.63
N LYS A 254 -3.65 23.25 38.59
CA LYS A 254 -2.76 24.38 38.28
C LYS A 254 -1.58 23.95 37.38
N GLY A 255 -0.94 22.82 37.73
CA GLY A 255 0.22 22.31 36.97
C GLY A 255 -0.12 21.89 35.55
N LEU A 256 -1.30 21.30 35.35
CA LEU A 256 -1.81 20.94 34.01
C LEU A 256 -2.06 22.20 33.16
N HIS A 257 -2.69 23.22 33.70
CA HIS A 257 -2.87 24.50 32.99
C HIS A 257 -1.54 25.16 32.63
N GLU A 258 -0.55 25.16 33.54
CA GLU A 258 0.80 25.65 33.25
C GLU A 258 1.48 24.83 32.12
N ALA A 259 1.36 23.51 32.16
CA ALA A 259 1.93 22.64 31.15
C ALA A 259 1.34 22.89 29.75
N TYR A 260 0.02 22.98 29.63
CA TYR A 260 -0.66 23.22 28.35
C TYR A 260 -0.56 24.66 27.83
N ALA A 261 -0.04 25.59 28.65
CA ALA A 261 0.38 26.91 28.19
C ALA A 261 1.73 26.87 27.45
N ILE A 262 2.54 25.80 27.59
CA ILE A 262 3.80 25.60 26.93
C ILE A 262 3.55 25.08 25.50
N ARG A 263 3.94 25.82 24.45
CA ARG A 263 3.62 25.52 23.06
C ARG A 263 4.52 24.43 22.45
N SER A 264 5.78 24.33 22.90
CA SER A 264 6.73 23.32 22.41
C SER A 264 6.52 21.96 23.09
N LYS A 265 6.59 20.87 22.33
CA LYS A 265 6.29 19.50 22.80
C LYS A 265 7.20 19.04 23.94
N GLN A 266 8.52 19.11 23.77
CA GLN A 266 9.49 18.60 24.76
C GLN A 266 9.35 19.24 26.14
N PRO A 267 9.39 20.60 26.28
CA PRO A 267 9.20 21.26 27.57
C PRO A 267 7.82 21.00 28.19
N ARG A 268 6.76 20.88 27.36
CA ARG A 268 5.42 20.50 27.83
C ARG A 268 5.42 19.11 28.42
N THR A 269 6.03 18.15 27.75
CA THR A 269 6.13 16.76 28.24
C THR A 269 6.92 16.67 29.53
N GLU A 270 8.01 17.43 29.67
CA GLU A 270 8.78 17.52 30.91
C GLU A 270 7.92 18.09 32.07
N LYS A 271 7.18 19.17 31.81
CA LYS A 271 6.30 19.77 32.78
C LYS A 271 5.16 18.82 33.22
N LEU A 272 4.56 18.09 32.28
CA LEU A 272 3.55 17.07 32.60
C LEU A 272 4.14 15.96 33.48
N ARG A 273 5.36 15.50 33.21
CA ARG A 273 6.05 14.51 34.06
C ARG A 273 6.25 15.04 35.51
N GLU A 274 6.62 16.31 35.64
CA GLU A 274 6.71 16.94 36.98
C GLU A 274 5.36 16.91 37.70
N VAL A 275 4.26 17.22 37.02
CA VAL A 275 2.91 17.20 37.60
C VAL A 275 2.51 15.79 38.02
N TYR A 276 2.73 14.80 37.16
CA TYR A 276 2.46 13.39 37.46
C TYR A 276 3.26 12.91 38.68
N ALA A 277 4.56 13.21 38.73
CA ALA A 277 5.40 12.86 39.87
C ALA A 277 4.96 13.54 41.15
N LEU A 278 4.52 14.81 41.09
CA LEU A 278 3.99 15.54 42.26
C LEU A 278 2.72 14.87 42.78
N VAL A 279 1.79 14.47 41.91
CA VAL A 279 0.56 13.79 42.30
C VAL A 279 0.89 12.45 42.97
N GLU A 280 1.76 11.64 42.35
CA GLU A 280 2.15 10.35 42.91
C GLU A 280 2.80 10.49 44.31
N GLN A 281 3.75 11.40 44.45
CA GLN A 281 4.41 11.67 45.73
C GLN A 281 3.45 12.17 46.80
N THR A 282 2.52 13.05 46.45
CA THR A 282 1.55 13.60 47.40
C THR A 282 0.58 12.51 47.85
N LEU A 283 0.04 11.71 46.94
CA LEU A 283 -0.88 10.62 47.27
C LEU A 283 -0.19 9.51 48.11
N ALA A 284 1.08 9.24 47.85
CA ALA A 284 1.86 8.31 48.66
C ALA A 284 2.05 8.83 50.10
N ALA A 285 2.36 10.14 50.29
CA ALA A 285 2.48 10.77 51.59
C ALA A 285 1.11 10.80 52.32
N ASP A 286 0.02 11.11 51.65
CA ASP A 286 -1.33 11.08 52.20
C ASP A 286 -1.69 9.66 52.68
N ALA A 287 -1.37 8.63 51.94
CA ALA A 287 -1.61 7.23 52.31
C ALA A 287 -0.78 6.79 53.53
N GLU A 288 0.50 7.17 53.57
CA GLU A 288 1.37 6.92 54.74
C GLU A 288 0.83 7.59 56.00
N ALA A 289 0.44 8.85 55.89
CA ALA A 289 -0.17 9.60 57.03
C ALA A 289 -1.49 8.99 57.51
N ALA A 290 -2.29 8.43 56.60
CA ALA A 290 -3.55 7.78 56.94
C ALA A 290 -3.38 6.30 57.34
N GLY A 291 -2.19 5.71 57.20
CA GLY A 291 -1.95 4.28 57.46
C GLY A 291 -2.67 3.35 56.50
N THR A 292 -2.87 3.79 55.23
CA THR A 292 -3.53 3.04 54.16
C THR A 292 -2.52 2.73 53.07
N GLU A 293 -2.93 1.85 52.13
CA GLU A 293 -2.14 1.63 50.89
C GLU A 293 -2.33 2.81 49.94
N ALA A 294 -1.26 3.12 49.16
CA ALA A 294 -1.31 4.12 48.11
C ALA A 294 -2.31 3.68 47.00
N PRO A 295 -3.01 4.63 46.34
CA PRO A 295 -3.86 4.31 45.19
C PRO A 295 -3.11 3.61 44.10
N ASP A 296 -3.82 2.79 43.29
CA ASP A 296 -3.25 2.13 42.13
C ASP A 296 -2.74 3.17 41.11
N ALA A 297 -1.50 3.00 40.66
CA ALA A 297 -0.87 3.96 39.74
C ALA A 297 -1.62 4.09 38.41
N ASN A 298 -2.24 3.01 37.92
CA ASN A 298 -2.99 3.04 36.66
C ASN A 298 -4.31 3.81 36.84
N GLU A 299 -4.97 3.68 38.00
CA GLU A 299 -6.15 4.49 38.33
C GLU A 299 -5.79 6.00 38.39
N VAL A 300 -4.68 6.34 39.04
CA VAL A 300 -4.18 7.73 39.13
C VAL A 300 -3.87 8.28 37.73
N ASN A 301 -3.12 7.54 36.93
CA ASN A 301 -2.76 7.94 35.55
C ASN A 301 -4.02 8.08 34.66
N GLY A 302 -4.98 7.20 34.79
CA GLY A 302 -6.25 7.28 34.07
C GLY A 302 -7.04 8.57 34.43
N ILE A 303 -7.10 8.94 35.72
CA ILE A 303 -7.74 10.18 36.16
C ILE A 303 -6.99 11.41 35.62
N LEU A 304 -5.65 11.42 35.68
CA LEU A 304 -4.84 12.52 35.14
C LEU A 304 -5.08 12.69 33.65
N PHE A 305 -5.13 11.58 32.90
CA PHE A 305 -5.44 11.62 31.48
C PHE A 305 -6.84 12.18 31.18
N GLU A 306 -7.86 11.77 31.94
CA GLU A 306 -9.23 12.34 31.82
C GLU A 306 -9.23 13.87 32.09
N LEU A 307 -8.44 14.35 33.03
CA LEU A 307 -8.30 15.78 33.33
C LEU A 307 -7.60 16.54 32.19
N GLU A 308 -6.51 16.02 31.68
CA GLU A 308 -5.83 16.59 30.52
C GLU A 308 -6.77 16.66 29.28
N ALA A 309 -7.49 15.56 29.03
CA ALA A 309 -8.45 15.51 27.95
C ALA A 309 -9.55 16.57 28.10
N HIS A 310 -10.11 16.70 29.34
CA HIS A 310 -11.14 17.67 29.61
C HIS A 310 -10.63 19.12 29.42
N LEU A 311 -9.42 19.41 29.91
CA LEU A 311 -8.79 20.74 29.76
C LEU A 311 -8.63 21.11 28.29
N VAL A 312 -7.94 20.27 27.52
CA VAL A 312 -7.62 20.54 26.08
C VAL A 312 -8.90 20.64 25.25
N ARG A 313 -9.81 19.70 25.41
CA ARG A 313 -11.09 19.65 24.69
C ARG A 313 -11.96 20.86 24.96
N SER A 314 -12.05 21.26 26.26
CA SER A 314 -12.83 22.45 26.67
C SER A 314 -12.27 23.74 26.07
N GLN A 315 -10.95 23.93 26.09
CA GLN A 315 -10.27 25.09 25.48
C GLN A 315 -10.57 25.18 23.97
N ILE A 316 -10.41 24.08 23.25
CA ILE A 316 -10.68 24.05 21.80
C ILE A 316 -12.16 24.38 21.50
N LEU A 317 -13.10 23.80 22.22
CA LEU A 317 -14.54 24.07 22.05
C LEU A 317 -14.97 25.47 22.49
N ALA A 318 -14.19 26.14 23.36
CA ALA A 318 -14.36 27.55 23.70
C ALA A 318 -13.81 28.52 22.65
N GLY A 319 -13.10 28.01 21.63
CA GLY A 319 -12.46 28.81 20.57
C GLY A 319 -11.09 29.38 21.00
N GLU A 320 -10.51 28.84 22.07
CA GLU A 320 -9.16 29.18 22.49
C GLU A 320 -8.09 28.57 21.59
N PRO A 321 -6.85 29.07 21.57
CA PRO A 321 -5.77 28.49 20.81
C PRO A 321 -5.51 27.03 21.17
N ARG A 322 -5.18 26.21 20.14
CA ARG A 322 -4.78 24.81 20.29
C ARG A 322 -3.49 24.68 21.11
N ILE A 323 -3.10 23.46 21.41
CA ILE A 323 -1.92 23.10 22.22
C ILE A 323 -0.64 23.84 21.76
N ASP A 324 -0.45 23.99 20.45
CA ASP A 324 0.70 24.69 19.84
C ASP A 324 0.44 26.19 19.53
N GLY A 325 -0.71 26.71 19.89
CA GLY A 325 -1.08 28.11 19.70
C GLY A 325 -1.79 28.44 18.40
N ARG A 326 -1.97 27.47 17.49
CA ARG A 326 -2.72 27.66 16.23
C ARG A 326 -4.23 27.74 16.49
N ASP A 327 -4.93 28.24 15.48
CA ASP A 327 -6.38 28.08 15.35
C ASP A 327 -6.73 26.66 14.83
N THR A 328 -8.03 26.39 14.61
CA THR A 328 -8.51 25.09 14.15
C THR A 328 -8.23 24.80 12.67
N ARG A 329 -7.78 25.77 11.86
CA ARG A 329 -7.63 25.68 10.40
C ARG A 329 -6.20 25.76 9.90
N THR A 330 -5.31 26.39 10.66
CA THR A 330 -3.93 26.65 10.24
C THR A 330 -3.11 25.36 10.20
N VAL A 331 -2.43 25.10 9.07
CA VAL A 331 -1.43 24.05 8.89
C VAL A 331 -0.10 24.51 9.47
N ARG A 332 0.66 23.63 10.10
CA ARG A 332 2.01 23.93 10.62
C ARG A 332 2.97 24.39 9.51
N PRO A 333 4.02 25.17 9.83
CA PRO A 333 5.04 25.56 8.87
C PRO A 333 5.63 24.36 8.13
N ILE A 334 5.84 24.52 6.81
CA ILE A 334 6.37 23.47 5.94
C ILE A 334 7.72 23.90 5.40
N GLU A 335 8.70 23.01 5.46
CA GLU A 335 10.01 23.13 4.82
C GLU A 335 10.30 21.90 3.96
N ILE A 336 10.82 22.09 2.77
CA ILE A 336 11.07 21.04 1.77
C ILE A 336 12.48 21.21 1.21
N ARG A 337 13.20 20.08 1.11
CA ARG A 337 14.46 19.99 0.37
C ARG A 337 14.45 18.75 -0.51
N GLN A 338 14.79 18.88 -1.77
CA GLN A 338 14.95 17.77 -2.71
C GLN A 338 16.44 17.53 -3.01
N GLY A 339 16.79 16.32 -3.44
CA GLY A 339 18.16 15.96 -3.79
C GLY A 339 19.09 15.95 -2.57
N VAL A 340 18.58 15.59 -1.39
CA VAL A 340 19.34 15.64 -0.13
C VAL A 340 20.36 14.50 0.02
N LEU A 341 20.20 13.41 -0.72
CA LEU A 341 21.10 12.25 -0.68
C LEU A 341 21.81 12.08 -2.03
N PRO A 342 23.17 12.12 -2.07
CA PRO A 342 23.89 12.26 -3.33
C PRO A 342 23.89 11.02 -4.24
N ARG A 343 23.58 9.83 -3.75
CA ARG A 343 23.65 8.59 -4.53
C ARG A 343 22.30 7.92 -4.78
N THR A 344 21.22 8.43 -4.20
CA THR A 344 19.87 7.94 -4.45
C THR A 344 19.37 8.41 -5.82
N HIS A 345 18.38 7.71 -6.39
CA HIS A 345 17.83 8.14 -7.67
C HIS A 345 16.95 9.38 -7.51
N GLY A 346 16.24 9.50 -6.38
CA GLY A 346 15.57 10.70 -5.94
C GLY A 346 15.43 10.71 -4.43
N SER A 347 15.41 11.90 -3.82
CA SER A 347 15.24 12.06 -2.38
C SER A 347 14.60 13.39 -2.02
N ALA A 348 13.78 13.37 -0.96
CA ALA A 348 13.18 14.58 -0.42
C ALA A 348 13.16 14.52 1.11
N LEU A 349 13.44 15.65 1.74
CA LEU A 349 13.20 15.87 3.16
C LEU A 349 12.00 16.78 3.27
N PHE A 350 10.90 16.25 3.79
CA PHE A 350 9.67 17.00 4.03
C PHE A 350 9.49 17.18 5.54
N THR A 351 9.38 18.43 5.96
CA THR A 351 9.18 18.81 7.37
C THR A 351 7.90 19.62 7.51
N ARG A 352 7.03 19.25 8.44
CA ARG A 352 5.81 19.97 8.80
C ARG A 352 5.77 20.13 10.31
N GLY A 353 6.15 21.32 10.82
CA GLY A 353 6.37 21.53 12.25
C GLY A 353 7.37 20.52 12.82
N GLU A 354 6.93 19.77 13.83
CA GLU A 354 7.72 18.72 14.51
C GLU A 354 7.46 17.32 13.90
N THR A 355 7.17 17.24 12.60
CA THR A 355 7.03 15.97 11.87
C THR A 355 7.90 16.02 10.63
N GLN A 356 8.84 15.07 10.49
CA GLN A 356 9.82 15.06 9.42
C GLN A 356 9.95 13.67 8.80
N ALA A 357 9.91 13.61 7.47
CA ALA A 357 10.11 12.41 6.69
C ALA A 357 11.23 12.59 5.66
N LEU A 358 12.24 11.75 5.73
CA LEU A 358 13.26 11.60 4.70
C LEU A 358 12.79 10.48 3.76
N VAL A 359 12.45 10.85 2.53
CA VAL A 359 11.86 9.91 1.58
C VAL A 359 12.78 9.74 0.38
N THR A 360 13.01 8.49 -0.02
CA THR A 360 13.84 8.14 -1.16
C THR A 360 13.03 7.37 -2.20
N THR A 361 13.36 7.60 -3.47
CA THR A 361 12.82 6.85 -4.60
C THR A 361 13.95 6.13 -5.32
N THR A 362 13.77 4.84 -5.55
CA THR A 362 14.66 4.01 -6.35
C THR A 362 13.93 3.52 -7.59
N LEU A 363 14.56 3.66 -8.74
CA LEU A 363 14.08 3.17 -10.03
C LEU A 363 14.72 1.83 -10.30
N GLY A 364 13.90 0.83 -10.56
CA GLY A 364 14.32 -0.53 -10.91
C GLY A 364 13.81 -0.95 -12.28
N THR A 365 14.10 -2.19 -12.65
CA THR A 365 13.65 -2.84 -13.87
C THR A 365 12.41 -3.70 -13.58
N LYS A 366 11.83 -4.30 -14.61
CA LYS A 366 10.71 -5.26 -14.46
C LYS A 366 11.07 -6.46 -13.58
N GLN A 367 12.35 -6.86 -13.52
CA GLN A 367 12.82 -7.95 -12.66
C GLN A 367 12.77 -7.61 -11.16
N ASP A 368 12.68 -6.31 -10.84
CA ASP A 368 12.61 -5.81 -9.46
C ASP A 368 11.16 -5.66 -8.96
N GLU A 369 10.16 -6.01 -9.79
CA GLU A 369 8.75 -6.01 -9.37
C GLU A 369 8.53 -6.94 -8.17
N GLN A 370 7.70 -6.49 -7.25
CA GLN A 370 7.30 -7.33 -6.12
C GLN A 370 6.35 -8.42 -6.58
N ILE A 371 6.73 -9.67 -6.39
CA ILE A 371 5.84 -10.81 -6.60
C ILE A 371 4.99 -11.00 -5.34
N ILE A 372 3.68 -10.90 -5.50
CA ILE A 372 2.70 -11.13 -4.45
C ILE A 372 2.01 -12.46 -4.73
N ASP A 373 2.40 -13.51 -3.99
CA ASP A 373 1.73 -14.81 -4.04
C ASP A 373 0.40 -14.72 -3.28
N GLY A 374 -0.60 -14.16 -3.94
CA GLY A 374 -1.95 -14.00 -3.39
C GLY A 374 -2.70 -15.32 -3.23
N LEU A 375 -3.81 -15.30 -2.51
CA LEU A 375 -4.58 -16.51 -2.22
C LEU A 375 -5.09 -17.20 -3.50
N CYS A 376 -5.62 -16.45 -4.45
CA CYS A 376 -6.19 -16.98 -5.70
C CYS A 376 -5.22 -16.86 -6.88
N GLU A 377 -4.43 -15.81 -6.97
CA GLU A 377 -3.54 -15.52 -8.08
C GLU A 377 -2.22 -14.89 -7.63
N GLU A 378 -1.18 -15.07 -8.43
CA GLU A 378 0.08 -14.35 -8.30
C GLU A 378 -0.05 -12.99 -9.00
N GLN A 379 0.38 -11.93 -8.35
CA GLN A 379 0.36 -10.57 -8.88
C GLN A 379 1.75 -9.97 -8.88
N HIS A 380 2.03 -9.12 -9.86
CA HIS A 380 3.24 -8.34 -9.96
C HIS A 380 2.94 -6.88 -9.66
N ASP A 381 3.67 -6.29 -8.73
CA ASP A 381 3.50 -4.91 -8.33
C ASP A 381 4.76 -4.09 -8.63
N ARG A 382 4.64 -3.15 -9.56
CA ARG A 382 5.73 -2.27 -9.97
C ARG A 382 5.92 -1.05 -9.07
N PHE A 383 5.00 -0.80 -8.13
CA PHE A 383 5.05 0.33 -7.21
C PHE A 383 5.06 -0.13 -5.77
N MET A 384 6.19 -0.02 -5.11
CA MET A 384 6.36 -0.36 -3.69
C MET A 384 6.54 0.91 -2.88
N LEU A 385 5.88 0.99 -1.72
CA LEU A 385 6.12 2.03 -0.74
C LEU A 385 6.29 1.41 0.64
N HIS A 386 7.45 1.64 1.26
CA HIS A 386 7.78 1.17 2.60
C HIS A 386 7.93 2.35 3.56
N TYR A 387 7.38 2.20 4.74
CA TYR A 387 7.37 3.21 5.79
C TYR A 387 8.04 2.65 7.03
N ASN A 388 8.99 3.40 7.58
CA ASN A 388 9.75 3.05 8.77
C ASN A 388 9.66 4.17 9.81
N MET A 389 9.31 3.80 11.05
CA MET A 389 9.23 4.72 12.18
C MET A 389 10.07 4.21 13.35
N PRO A 390 11.38 4.48 13.34
CA PRO A 390 12.26 4.08 14.42
C PRO A 390 11.94 4.82 15.72
N PRO A 391 12.29 4.26 16.89
CA PRO A 391 11.95 4.85 18.21
C PRO A 391 12.46 6.28 18.39
N PHE A 392 13.60 6.65 17.81
CA PHE A 392 14.15 8.00 17.93
C PHE A 392 13.23 9.08 17.30
N ALA A 393 12.32 8.71 16.40
CA ALA A 393 11.37 9.66 15.79
C ALA A 393 10.42 10.31 16.81
N THR A 394 10.20 9.66 17.95
CA THR A 394 9.44 10.17 19.10
C THR A 394 10.34 10.55 20.30
N GLY A 395 11.67 10.45 20.15
CA GLY A 395 12.62 10.70 21.23
C GLY A 395 12.70 9.56 22.25
N GLU A 396 12.30 8.34 21.85
CA GLU A 396 12.26 7.16 22.71
C GLU A 396 13.36 6.16 22.34
N THR A 397 13.66 5.26 23.29
CA THR A 397 14.41 4.05 23.02
C THR A 397 13.46 2.87 22.82
N GLY A 398 13.83 1.91 21.97
CA GLY A 398 12.95 0.77 21.72
C GLY A 398 13.58 -0.29 20.84
N ARG A 399 12.89 -1.41 20.71
CA ARG A 399 13.35 -2.53 19.88
C ARG A 399 13.24 -2.17 18.39
N VAL A 400 14.34 -2.31 17.67
CA VAL A 400 14.41 -2.24 16.22
C VAL A 400 14.31 -3.65 15.64
N GLY A 401 13.49 -3.84 14.61
CA GLY A 401 13.27 -5.15 14.00
C GLY A 401 12.35 -5.10 12.79
N SER A 402 11.57 -6.14 12.57
CA SER A 402 10.60 -6.19 11.46
C SER A 402 9.52 -5.10 11.60
N PRO A 403 8.99 -4.58 10.48
CA PRO A 403 7.92 -3.59 10.52
C PRO A 403 6.72 -4.05 11.35
N LYS A 404 6.20 -3.16 12.19
CA LYS A 404 5.01 -3.39 13.00
C LYS A 404 3.75 -3.22 12.13
N ARG A 405 2.62 -3.78 12.58
CA ARG A 405 1.31 -3.64 11.90
C ARG A 405 0.95 -2.17 11.57
N ARG A 406 1.32 -1.23 12.46
CA ARG A 406 1.10 0.22 12.25
C ARG A 406 1.93 0.75 11.08
N GLU A 407 3.20 0.36 10.98
CA GLU A 407 4.10 0.80 9.90
C GLU A 407 3.61 0.28 8.54
N ILE A 408 3.18 -0.99 8.47
CA ILE A 408 2.57 -1.58 7.27
C ILE A 408 1.31 -0.79 6.85
N GLY A 409 0.44 -0.46 7.80
CA GLY A 409 -0.77 0.32 7.54
C GLY A 409 -0.49 1.75 7.04
N HIS A 410 0.50 2.44 7.63
CA HIS A 410 0.91 3.78 7.20
C HIS A 410 1.55 3.77 5.80
N GLY A 411 2.39 2.78 5.52
CA GLY A 411 2.98 2.58 4.18
C GLY A 411 1.91 2.33 3.13
N ARG A 412 0.92 1.47 3.42
CA ARG A 412 -0.19 1.18 2.50
C ARG A 412 -1.05 2.39 2.20
N LEU A 413 -1.34 3.21 3.20
CA LEU A 413 -2.09 4.46 3.02
C LEU A 413 -1.33 5.43 2.10
N ALA A 414 -0.04 5.63 2.33
CA ALA A 414 0.79 6.49 1.48
C ALA A 414 0.90 5.94 0.05
N LYS A 415 1.02 4.62 -0.12
CA LYS A 415 1.02 3.95 -1.42
C LYS A 415 -0.26 4.20 -2.20
N ARG A 416 -1.43 3.99 -1.58
CA ARG A 416 -2.74 4.26 -2.19
C ARG A 416 -2.89 5.72 -2.61
N ALA A 417 -2.44 6.65 -1.76
CA ALA A 417 -2.53 8.08 -2.02
C ALA A 417 -1.76 8.50 -3.29
N LEU A 418 -0.64 7.85 -3.58
CA LEU A 418 0.24 8.21 -4.70
C LEU A 418 -0.07 7.44 -6.00
N LYS A 419 -0.77 6.31 -5.91
CA LYS A 419 -0.99 5.41 -7.04
C LYS A 419 -1.75 6.06 -8.20
N ALA A 420 -2.75 6.90 -7.92
CA ALA A 420 -3.59 7.55 -8.92
C ALA A 420 -2.81 8.51 -9.85
N VAL A 421 -1.68 9.05 -9.39
CA VAL A 421 -0.88 10.02 -10.15
C VAL A 421 0.33 9.40 -10.84
N LEU A 422 0.54 8.08 -10.71
CA LEU A 422 1.65 7.42 -11.39
C LEU A 422 1.45 7.42 -12.91
N PRO A 423 2.54 7.54 -13.68
CA PRO A 423 2.49 7.34 -15.13
C PRO A 423 2.14 5.90 -15.47
N SER A 424 1.57 5.69 -16.66
CA SER A 424 1.32 4.35 -17.16
C SER A 424 2.64 3.57 -17.39
N PRO A 425 2.60 2.22 -17.46
CA PRO A 425 3.79 1.43 -17.77
C PRO A 425 4.42 1.77 -19.12
N GLU A 426 3.63 2.21 -20.08
CA GLU A 426 4.07 2.61 -21.41
C GLU A 426 4.81 3.95 -21.39
N GLU A 427 4.35 4.89 -20.53
CA GLU A 427 4.97 6.22 -20.40
C GLU A 427 6.25 6.17 -19.57
N PHE A 428 6.31 5.28 -18.55
CA PHE A 428 7.45 5.18 -17.64
C PHE A 428 7.67 3.73 -17.20
N GLN A 429 8.60 3.04 -17.85
CA GLN A 429 8.79 1.58 -17.77
C GLN A 429 9.52 1.11 -16.51
N TYR A 430 9.78 1.97 -15.54
CA TYR A 430 10.50 1.62 -14.31
C TYR A 430 9.60 1.02 -13.26
N THR A 431 10.15 0.07 -12.52
CA THR A 431 9.65 -0.34 -11.21
C THR A 431 10.07 0.71 -10.20
N LEU A 432 9.13 1.13 -9.34
CA LEU A 432 9.32 2.19 -8.37
C LEU A 432 9.35 1.63 -6.95
N ARG A 433 10.41 1.93 -6.21
CA ARG A 433 10.44 1.68 -4.76
C ARG A 433 10.64 2.98 -4.00
N VAL A 434 9.63 3.39 -3.25
CA VAL A 434 9.67 4.55 -2.35
C VAL A 434 9.87 4.05 -0.93
N VAL A 435 10.81 4.65 -0.20
CA VAL A 435 11.05 4.35 1.22
C VAL A 435 10.97 5.64 2.02
N SER A 436 10.09 5.68 3.00
CA SER A 436 9.92 6.80 3.91
C SER A 436 10.49 6.49 5.29
N GLU A 437 11.58 7.18 5.64
CA GLU A 437 12.21 7.13 6.96
C GLU A 437 11.70 8.31 7.81
N ILE A 438 10.96 8.02 8.86
CA ILE A 438 10.44 9.06 9.74
C ILE A 438 11.53 9.48 10.73
N CYS A 439 11.95 10.75 10.64
CA CYS A 439 13.00 11.32 11.48
C CYS A 439 12.43 12.00 12.73
N GLU A 440 11.26 12.63 12.62
CA GLU A 440 10.52 13.22 13.75
C GLU A 440 9.01 12.96 13.59
N SER A 441 8.29 12.76 14.70
CA SER A 441 6.86 12.49 14.68
C SER A 441 6.12 13.19 15.82
N ASN A 442 5.29 14.15 15.42
CA ASN A 442 4.28 14.79 16.27
C ASN A 442 3.01 15.06 15.44
N GLY A 443 2.27 13.99 15.14
CA GLY A 443 1.05 14.02 14.32
C GLY A 443 1.29 13.73 12.84
N SER A 444 0.58 12.74 12.36
CA SER A 444 0.46 12.25 10.98
C SER A 444 1.74 12.19 10.14
N SER A 445 2.67 11.35 10.55
CA SER A 445 3.86 11.01 9.75
C SER A 445 3.53 10.30 8.42
N SER A 446 2.38 9.60 8.33
CA SER A 446 1.91 8.99 7.08
C SER A 446 1.57 10.05 6.02
N MET A 447 1.00 11.19 6.41
CA MET A 447 0.72 12.28 5.47
C MET A 447 2.00 13.04 5.08
N ALA A 448 2.99 13.13 5.95
CA ALA A 448 4.33 13.59 5.59
C ALA A 448 4.99 12.64 4.57
N SER A 449 4.78 11.32 4.70
CA SER A 449 5.25 10.32 3.73
C SER A 449 4.59 10.46 2.37
N VAL A 450 3.31 10.84 2.30
CA VAL A 450 2.62 11.13 1.03
C VAL A 450 3.29 12.32 0.34
N CYS A 451 3.46 13.44 1.03
CA CYS A 451 4.09 14.64 0.48
C CYS A 451 5.55 14.38 0.07
N GLY A 452 6.34 13.77 0.97
CA GLY A 452 7.73 13.42 0.71
C GLY A 452 7.89 12.38 -0.41
N GLY A 453 6.97 11.41 -0.51
CA GLY A 453 6.93 10.41 -1.57
C GLY A 453 6.69 11.04 -2.94
N CYS A 454 5.70 11.92 -3.05
CA CYS A 454 5.45 12.71 -4.25
C CYS A 454 6.72 13.48 -4.68
N LEU A 455 7.32 14.21 -3.75
CA LEU A 455 8.51 15.04 -4.02
C LEU A 455 9.76 14.21 -4.38
N SER A 456 9.97 13.05 -3.72
CA SER A 456 11.10 12.17 -4.01
C SER A 456 10.98 11.47 -5.37
N MET A 457 9.75 11.16 -5.80
CA MET A 457 9.49 10.62 -7.14
C MET A 457 9.75 11.67 -8.23
N LEU A 458 9.32 12.92 -8.02
CA LEU A 458 9.63 14.03 -8.92
C LEU A 458 11.13 14.29 -9.00
N ASP A 459 11.84 14.22 -7.87
CA ASP A 459 13.31 14.33 -7.82
C ASP A 459 14.02 13.19 -8.55
N ALA A 460 13.41 11.99 -8.58
CA ALA A 460 13.89 10.84 -9.34
C ALA A 460 13.58 10.90 -10.85
N GLY A 461 12.87 11.93 -11.31
CA GLY A 461 12.47 12.06 -12.71
C GLY A 461 11.20 11.31 -13.10
N VAL A 462 10.38 10.87 -12.13
CA VAL A 462 9.09 10.22 -12.41
C VAL A 462 8.09 11.28 -12.90
N PRO A 463 7.52 11.14 -14.10
CA PRO A 463 6.55 12.08 -14.64
C PRO A 463 5.17 11.87 -14.03
N LEU A 464 5.00 12.27 -12.77
CA LEU A 464 3.71 12.19 -12.09
C LEU A 464 2.68 13.06 -12.81
N LYS A 465 1.43 12.59 -12.88
CA LYS A 465 0.32 13.32 -13.50
C LYS A 465 -0.01 14.62 -12.77
N ASP A 466 0.17 14.63 -11.43
CA ASP A 466 -0.10 15.78 -10.58
C ASP A 466 0.64 15.64 -9.24
N TYR A 467 0.72 16.73 -8.47
CA TYR A 467 1.20 16.69 -7.08
C TYR A 467 0.13 16.13 -6.16
N VAL A 468 0.57 15.36 -5.15
CA VAL A 468 -0.30 14.83 -4.10
C VAL A 468 0.16 15.32 -2.75
N ALA A 469 -0.74 15.92 -1.99
CA ALA A 469 -0.54 16.26 -0.60
C ALA A 469 -1.48 15.49 0.31
N GLY A 470 -1.07 15.31 1.56
CA GLY A 470 -1.88 14.68 2.58
C GLY A 470 -1.98 15.53 3.84
N VAL A 471 -3.15 15.54 4.47
CA VAL A 471 -3.45 16.24 5.72
C VAL A 471 -4.20 15.32 6.67
N ALA A 472 -3.92 15.42 7.97
CA ALA A 472 -4.65 14.74 9.02
C ALA A 472 -5.55 15.72 9.75
N MET A 473 -6.82 15.37 9.82
CA MET A 473 -7.87 16.12 10.51
C MET A 473 -8.23 15.43 11.80
N GLY A 474 -8.59 16.20 12.80
CA GLY A 474 -9.14 15.72 14.06
C GLY A 474 -10.53 16.25 14.32
N LEU A 475 -11.18 15.69 15.33
CA LEU A 475 -12.48 16.13 15.80
C LEU A 475 -12.48 16.17 17.33
N ILE A 476 -13.01 17.24 17.87
CA ILE A 476 -13.42 17.34 19.27
C ILE A 476 -14.94 17.52 19.29
N LYS A 477 -15.67 16.62 19.94
CA LYS A 477 -17.12 16.65 20.00
C LYS A 477 -17.63 16.42 21.41
N GLU A 478 -18.44 17.34 21.90
CA GLU A 478 -19.12 17.23 23.21
C GLU A 478 -20.59 17.61 23.07
N GLY A 479 -21.47 16.63 23.22
CA GLY A 479 -22.87 16.78 22.95
C GLY A 479 -23.13 17.23 21.51
N ASN A 480 -23.71 18.41 21.34
CA ASN A 480 -23.99 19.01 20.03
C ASN A 480 -22.89 19.96 19.54
N ARG A 481 -21.89 20.27 20.37
CA ARG A 481 -20.76 21.13 19.96
C ARG A 481 -19.66 20.28 19.37
N PHE A 482 -19.04 20.77 18.32
CA PHE A 482 -17.87 20.13 17.75
C PHE A 482 -16.91 21.14 17.13
N ALA A 483 -15.66 20.77 17.03
CA ALA A 483 -14.62 21.49 16.32
C ALA A 483 -13.80 20.49 15.47
N VAL A 484 -13.62 20.83 14.19
CA VAL A 484 -12.73 20.10 13.30
C VAL A 484 -11.36 20.76 13.32
N LEU A 485 -10.30 19.97 13.45
CA LEU A 485 -8.91 20.44 13.56
C LEU A 485 -8.14 20.04 12.31
N THR A 486 -7.48 21.02 11.66
CA THR A 486 -6.59 20.76 10.51
C THR A 486 -5.18 20.47 11.01
N ASP A 487 -4.51 19.48 10.41
CA ASP A 487 -3.12 19.13 10.72
C ASP A 487 -2.89 18.92 12.21
N ILE A 488 -3.48 17.85 12.75
CA ILE A 488 -3.45 17.54 14.16
C ILE A 488 -2.07 17.11 14.66
N LEU A 489 -1.79 17.46 15.92
CA LEU A 489 -0.66 16.97 16.69
C LEU A 489 -0.92 15.54 17.20
N GLY A 490 0.13 14.85 17.63
CA GLY A 490 0.00 13.54 18.27
C GLY A 490 -0.87 13.56 19.53
N ASP A 491 -0.72 14.61 20.37
CA ASP A 491 -1.53 14.81 21.57
C ASP A 491 -3.01 15.03 21.20
N GLU A 492 -3.30 15.80 20.15
CA GLU A 492 -4.66 16.05 19.67
C GLU A 492 -5.31 14.81 19.01
N ASP A 493 -4.52 13.95 18.38
CA ASP A 493 -5.00 12.63 17.94
C ASP A 493 -5.38 11.77 19.16
N HIS A 494 -4.54 11.76 20.19
CA HIS A 494 -4.75 10.94 21.38
C HIS A 494 -5.97 11.39 22.19
N LEU A 495 -6.15 12.69 22.34
CA LEU A 495 -7.25 13.31 23.11
C LEU A 495 -8.53 13.54 22.30
N GLY A 496 -8.48 13.36 20.98
CA GLY A 496 -9.59 13.63 20.06
C GLY A 496 -10.48 12.42 19.78
N ASP A 497 -11.57 12.69 19.08
CA ASP A 497 -12.65 11.74 18.79
C ASP A 497 -12.55 11.11 17.38
N MET A 498 -11.69 11.64 16.52
CA MET A 498 -11.50 11.19 15.15
C MET A 498 -10.06 11.43 14.69
N ASP A 499 -9.50 10.46 13.98
CA ASP A 499 -8.31 10.58 13.13
C ASP A 499 -8.75 10.42 11.68
N PHE A 500 -8.68 11.49 10.91
CA PHE A 500 -9.18 11.54 9.54
C PHE A 500 -8.09 12.04 8.59
N LYS A 501 -7.53 11.14 7.81
CA LYS A 501 -6.46 11.42 6.84
C LYS A 501 -7.05 11.52 5.44
N VAL A 502 -6.76 12.62 4.77
CA VAL A 502 -7.20 12.89 3.39
C VAL A 502 -5.96 13.23 2.56
N ALA A 503 -5.76 12.48 1.50
CA ALA A 503 -4.73 12.75 0.51
C ALA A 503 -5.36 12.97 -0.87
N GLY A 504 -4.74 13.81 -1.68
CA GLY A 504 -5.22 14.08 -3.03
C GLY A 504 -4.43 15.18 -3.74
N THR A 505 -4.84 15.39 -4.98
CA THR A 505 -4.33 16.44 -5.86
C THR A 505 -5.11 17.74 -5.64
N GLU A 506 -4.82 18.76 -6.44
CA GLU A 506 -5.64 19.97 -6.50
C GLU A 506 -7.10 19.66 -6.90
N ASN A 507 -7.31 18.64 -7.74
CA ASN A 507 -8.56 18.34 -8.41
C ASN A 507 -9.44 17.33 -7.67
N GLY A 508 -8.92 16.55 -6.71
CA GLY A 508 -9.70 15.56 -6.00
C GLY A 508 -8.88 14.67 -5.05
N VAL A 509 -9.59 13.79 -4.38
CA VAL A 509 -9.09 12.86 -3.37
C VAL A 509 -8.51 11.61 -4.05
N THR A 510 -7.34 11.15 -3.57
CA THR A 510 -6.70 9.90 -4.00
C THR A 510 -6.73 8.82 -2.95
N ALA A 511 -6.78 9.21 -1.67
CA ALA A 511 -6.94 8.27 -0.56
C ALA A 511 -7.60 8.96 0.64
N LEU A 512 -8.39 8.17 1.38
CA LEU A 512 -9.05 8.61 2.58
C LEU A 512 -8.99 7.49 3.60
N GLN A 513 -8.61 7.83 4.84
CA GLN A 513 -8.66 6.91 5.97
C GLN A 513 -9.26 7.63 7.17
N MET A 514 -10.30 7.05 7.77
CA MET A 514 -10.98 7.61 8.93
C MET A 514 -11.14 6.56 10.02
N ASP A 515 -10.78 6.96 11.23
CA ASP A 515 -10.98 6.21 12.47
C ASP A 515 -11.77 7.06 13.45
N ILE A 516 -12.91 6.56 13.89
CA ILE A 516 -13.79 7.21 14.85
C ILE A 516 -13.62 6.51 16.21
N LYS A 517 -13.37 7.29 17.26
CA LYS A 517 -13.14 6.78 18.63
C LYS A 517 -14.38 6.90 19.53
N ILE A 518 -15.44 7.50 19.03
CA ILE A 518 -16.74 7.65 19.67
C ILE A 518 -17.80 6.81 18.95
N GLU A 519 -19.06 6.83 19.40
CA GLU A 519 -20.16 6.04 18.81
C GLU A 519 -20.47 6.36 17.35
N GLY A 520 -19.81 7.39 16.77
CA GLY A 520 -19.88 7.76 15.37
C GLY A 520 -20.07 9.26 15.12
N ILE A 521 -20.00 9.64 13.86
CA ILE A 521 -20.20 11.01 13.39
C ILE A 521 -21.33 11.11 12.38
N THR A 522 -21.92 12.30 12.26
CA THR A 522 -22.98 12.59 11.30
C THR A 522 -22.39 12.96 9.92
N PRO A 523 -23.18 12.84 8.82
CA PRO A 523 -22.75 13.29 7.50
C PRO A 523 -22.34 14.77 7.46
N GLU A 524 -22.98 15.63 8.27
CA GLU A 524 -22.66 17.06 8.35
C GLU A 524 -21.26 17.30 8.92
N ILE A 525 -20.88 16.56 9.97
CA ILE A 525 -19.52 16.62 10.54
C ILE A 525 -18.50 16.14 9.52
N MET A 526 -18.78 15.05 8.80
CA MET A 526 -17.91 14.52 7.75
C MET A 526 -17.75 15.51 6.59
N GLN A 527 -18.86 16.16 6.17
CA GLN A 527 -18.80 17.20 5.14
C GLN A 527 -17.95 18.39 5.58
N ALA A 528 -18.10 18.86 6.82
CA ALA A 528 -17.27 19.94 7.37
C ALA A 528 -15.80 19.54 7.43
N ALA A 529 -15.49 18.31 7.84
CA ALA A 529 -14.13 17.78 7.90
C ALA A 529 -13.49 17.66 6.51
N LEU A 530 -14.21 17.17 5.51
CA LEU A 530 -13.74 17.10 4.12
C LEU A 530 -13.49 18.48 3.51
N ALA A 531 -14.39 19.43 3.72
CA ALA A 531 -14.22 20.80 3.23
C ALA A 531 -12.97 21.46 3.86
N GLN A 532 -12.78 21.32 5.17
CA GLN A 532 -11.61 21.86 5.85
C GLN A 532 -10.31 21.12 5.48
N ALA A 533 -10.39 19.81 5.22
CA ALA A 533 -9.27 19.02 4.69
C ALA A 533 -8.87 19.46 3.27
N HIS A 534 -9.84 19.83 2.43
CA HIS A 534 -9.60 20.43 1.12
C HIS A 534 -8.75 21.70 1.25
N ASP A 535 -9.16 22.64 2.10
CA ASP A 535 -8.42 23.90 2.32
C ASP A 535 -6.97 23.62 2.80
N GLY A 536 -6.82 22.72 3.77
CA GLY A 536 -5.52 22.31 4.29
C GLY A 536 -4.63 21.65 3.23
N ARG A 537 -5.20 20.79 2.39
CA ARG A 537 -4.49 20.14 1.27
C ARG A 537 -4.06 21.15 0.21
N GLN A 538 -4.92 22.09 -0.17
CA GLN A 538 -4.58 23.15 -1.13
C GLN A 538 -3.43 24.01 -0.61
N HIS A 539 -3.41 24.36 0.67
CA HIS A 539 -2.30 25.07 1.28
C HIS A 539 -0.98 24.27 1.18
N ILE A 540 -0.99 22.98 1.51
CA ILE A 540 0.20 22.13 1.43
C ILE A 540 0.68 21.99 -0.02
N LEU A 541 -0.21 21.77 -0.98
CA LEU A 541 0.10 21.72 -2.41
C LEU A 541 0.76 23.00 -2.91
N SER A 542 0.22 24.18 -2.53
CA SER A 542 0.82 25.47 -2.86
C SER A 542 2.26 25.57 -2.36
N ARG A 543 2.53 25.16 -1.11
CA ARG A 543 3.89 25.12 -0.55
C ARG A 543 4.80 24.14 -1.28
N MET A 544 4.28 22.97 -1.67
CA MET A 544 5.05 22.00 -2.45
C MET A 544 5.41 22.55 -3.83
N HIS A 545 4.49 23.22 -4.53
CA HIS A 545 4.76 23.86 -5.82
C HIS A 545 5.80 24.98 -5.72
N GLU A 546 5.69 25.85 -4.72
CA GLU A 546 6.62 26.96 -4.51
C GLU A 546 8.06 26.47 -4.27
N MET A 547 8.24 25.39 -3.51
CA MET A 547 9.55 24.95 -3.02
C MET A 547 10.19 23.87 -3.92
N ALA A 548 9.41 23.12 -4.68
CA ALA A 548 9.93 22.03 -5.54
C ALA A 548 10.41 22.52 -6.92
N GLY A 549 10.14 23.77 -7.31
CA GLY A 549 10.67 24.34 -8.54
C GLY A 549 10.08 23.80 -9.85
N GLY A 550 8.98 23.04 -9.78
CA GLY A 550 8.17 22.56 -10.93
C GLY A 550 8.64 21.23 -11.52
N GLY A 551 7.69 20.31 -11.71
CA GLY A 551 7.79 19.10 -12.52
C GLY A 551 8.86 18.07 -12.14
N ALA A 552 8.90 16.99 -12.94
CA ALA A 552 9.92 15.96 -12.82
C ALA A 552 11.30 16.47 -13.27
N LYS A 553 12.33 16.10 -12.48
CA LYS A 553 13.72 16.41 -12.84
C LYS A 553 14.26 15.42 -13.89
N GLU A 554 15.46 15.65 -14.37
CA GLU A 554 16.18 14.64 -15.16
C GLU A 554 16.55 13.45 -14.30
N LEU A 555 16.61 12.25 -14.92
CA LEU A 555 17.03 11.05 -14.25
C LEU A 555 18.44 11.21 -13.66
N SER A 556 18.61 10.75 -12.42
CA SER A 556 19.92 10.68 -11.76
C SER A 556 20.94 9.90 -12.60
N ASP A 557 22.21 10.28 -12.54
CA ASP A 557 23.30 9.53 -13.19
C ASP A 557 23.46 8.11 -12.64
N PHE A 558 22.94 7.84 -11.44
CA PHE A 558 22.94 6.53 -10.82
C PHE A 558 21.72 5.67 -11.19
N ALA A 559 20.68 6.29 -11.76
CA ALA A 559 19.50 5.57 -12.20
C ALA A 559 19.78 4.72 -13.44
N PRO A 560 19.23 3.49 -13.56
CA PRO A 560 19.38 2.70 -14.76
C PRO A 560 18.74 3.41 -15.95
N ARG A 561 19.51 3.56 -17.04
CA ARG A 561 18.97 4.00 -18.33
C ARG A 561 18.41 2.78 -19.05
N MET A 562 17.24 2.91 -19.64
CA MET A 562 16.59 1.81 -20.36
C MET A 562 16.32 2.17 -21.81
N ILE A 563 16.49 1.19 -22.68
CA ILE A 563 15.97 1.23 -24.05
C ILE A 563 15.13 0.00 -24.30
N SER A 564 14.05 0.15 -25.03
CA SER A 564 13.21 -0.95 -25.49
C SER A 564 13.11 -0.93 -27.00
N PHE A 565 13.18 -2.10 -27.62
CA PHE A 565 13.01 -2.28 -29.05
C PHE A 565 12.43 -3.66 -29.33
N LYS A 566 11.80 -3.82 -30.49
CA LYS A 566 11.13 -5.05 -30.85
C LYS A 566 12.00 -5.88 -31.79
N ILE A 567 12.14 -7.16 -31.51
CA ILE A 567 12.75 -8.16 -32.39
C ILE A 567 11.67 -9.09 -32.94
N ASN A 568 12.01 -9.84 -34.00
CA ASN A 568 11.13 -10.89 -34.49
C ASN A 568 10.95 -11.96 -33.41
N PRO A 569 9.71 -12.30 -32.98
CA PRO A 569 9.45 -13.31 -31.95
C PRO A 569 10.08 -14.66 -32.20
N GLU A 570 10.27 -15.06 -33.49
CA GLU A 570 10.96 -16.30 -33.85
C GLU A 570 12.44 -16.29 -33.42
N LYS A 571 13.06 -15.12 -33.26
CA LYS A 571 14.47 -14.94 -32.85
C LYS A 571 14.66 -14.89 -31.33
N ILE A 572 13.61 -14.90 -30.54
CA ILE A 572 13.69 -14.91 -29.05
C ILE A 572 14.58 -16.07 -28.60
N ARG A 573 14.44 -17.25 -29.23
CA ARG A 573 15.24 -18.45 -28.89
C ARG A 573 16.73 -18.26 -29.17
N ASP A 574 17.09 -17.52 -30.23
CA ASP A 574 18.48 -17.22 -30.58
C ASP A 574 19.11 -16.25 -29.54
N VAL A 575 18.36 -15.24 -29.12
CA VAL A 575 18.80 -14.28 -28.08
C VAL A 575 18.89 -14.93 -26.69
N ILE A 576 17.95 -15.77 -26.32
CA ILE A 576 17.98 -16.49 -25.05
C ILE A 576 19.05 -17.57 -25.03
N GLY A 577 19.16 -18.32 -26.13
CA GLY A 577 20.07 -19.46 -26.25
C GLY A 577 19.62 -20.69 -25.45
N LYS A 578 20.29 -21.83 -25.65
CA LYS A 578 19.95 -23.08 -24.94
C LYS A 578 20.13 -22.94 -23.43
N GLY A 579 19.02 -23.06 -22.69
CA GLY A 579 19.00 -22.89 -21.24
C GLY A 579 19.42 -21.49 -20.76
N GLY A 580 19.23 -20.46 -21.59
CA GLY A 580 19.58 -19.07 -21.26
C GLY A 580 21.07 -18.72 -21.38
N SER A 581 21.87 -19.53 -22.10
CA SER A 581 23.33 -19.34 -22.18
C SER A 581 23.74 -18.05 -22.88
N VAL A 582 23.04 -17.67 -23.97
CA VAL A 582 23.40 -16.48 -24.78
C VAL A 582 23.06 -15.21 -24.01
N ILE A 583 21.86 -15.12 -23.48
CA ILE A 583 21.42 -13.93 -22.73
C ILE A 583 22.26 -13.71 -21.45
N ARG A 584 22.66 -14.80 -20.75
CA ARG A 584 23.56 -14.68 -19.60
C ARG A 584 24.93 -14.17 -19.98
N ALA A 585 25.52 -14.71 -21.07
CA ALA A 585 26.80 -14.23 -21.56
C ALA A 585 26.74 -12.76 -21.99
N LEU A 586 25.68 -12.36 -22.72
CA LEU A 586 25.46 -10.96 -23.08
C LEU A 586 25.37 -10.05 -21.86
N THR A 587 24.58 -10.43 -20.85
CA THR A 587 24.41 -9.69 -19.61
C THR A 587 25.75 -9.54 -18.85
N GLU A 588 26.51 -10.62 -18.72
CA GLU A 588 27.78 -10.63 -18.01
C GLU A 588 28.86 -9.81 -18.75
N GLU A 589 29.00 -9.99 -20.04
CA GLU A 589 30.02 -9.31 -20.85
C GLU A 589 29.78 -7.82 -21.03
N THR A 590 28.51 -7.41 -21.17
CA THR A 590 28.14 -6.00 -21.35
C THR A 590 27.89 -5.28 -20.01
N GLY A 591 27.68 -6.03 -18.91
CA GLY A 591 27.32 -5.47 -17.61
C GLY A 591 25.96 -4.76 -17.64
N THR A 592 25.00 -5.28 -18.41
CA THR A 592 23.64 -4.77 -18.56
C THR A 592 22.63 -5.77 -18.01
N THR A 593 21.42 -5.33 -17.70
CA THR A 593 20.27 -6.22 -17.49
C THR A 593 19.46 -6.28 -18.78
N ILE A 594 19.18 -7.50 -19.26
CA ILE A 594 18.43 -7.72 -20.51
C ILE A 594 17.17 -8.52 -20.18
N ASN A 595 16.02 -8.01 -20.57
CA ASN A 595 14.73 -8.70 -20.50
C ASN A 595 14.17 -8.91 -21.92
N VAL A 596 13.60 -10.09 -22.17
CA VAL A 596 12.98 -10.44 -23.47
C VAL A 596 11.59 -10.98 -23.18
N GLU A 597 10.57 -10.33 -23.76
CA GLU A 597 9.17 -10.73 -23.60
C GLU A 597 8.74 -11.64 -24.76
N ASP A 598 7.66 -12.40 -24.55
CA ASP A 598 7.16 -13.39 -25.50
C ASP A 598 6.68 -12.76 -26.82
N ASP A 599 6.32 -11.48 -26.82
CA ASP A 599 5.92 -10.72 -28.01
C ASP A 599 7.12 -10.17 -28.83
N GLY A 600 8.35 -10.42 -28.37
CA GLY A 600 9.59 -9.94 -28.97
C GLY A 600 10.08 -8.58 -28.46
N MET A 601 9.45 -7.99 -27.46
CA MET A 601 9.96 -6.78 -26.84
C MET A 601 11.23 -7.09 -26.03
N VAL A 602 12.32 -6.40 -26.36
CA VAL A 602 13.60 -6.49 -25.63
C VAL A 602 13.85 -5.18 -24.91
N THR A 603 14.08 -5.27 -23.60
CA THR A 603 14.46 -4.13 -22.75
C THR A 603 15.87 -4.34 -22.22
N ILE A 604 16.74 -3.36 -22.43
CA ILE A 604 18.12 -3.35 -21.95
C ILE A 604 18.28 -2.19 -20.97
N SER A 605 18.85 -2.43 -19.81
CA SER A 605 19.08 -1.40 -18.79
C SER A 605 20.49 -1.43 -18.21
N SER A 606 21.07 -0.26 -17.99
CA SER A 606 22.33 -0.02 -17.29
C SER A 606 22.46 1.46 -16.94
N PRO A 607 23.17 1.86 -15.86
CA PRO A 607 23.54 3.26 -15.66
C PRO A 607 24.41 3.85 -16.79
N ASP A 608 25.15 2.99 -17.52
CA ASP A 608 26.05 3.37 -18.59
C ASP A 608 25.43 3.13 -19.97
N MET A 609 25.08 4.20 -20.67
CA MET A 609 24.48 4.15 -22.01
C MET A 609 25.39 3.53 -23.08
N ALA A 610 26.71 3.59 -22.92
CA ALA A 610 27.62 2.93 -23.87
C ALA A 610 27.48 1.42 -23.79
N ARG A 611 27.29 0.86 -22.58
CA ARG A 611 27.01 -0.56 -22.37
C ARG A 611 25.65 -0.97 -22.94
N VAL A 612 24.65 -0.13 -22.76
CA VAL A 612 23.30 -0.37 -23.34
C VAL A 612 23.37 -0.41 -24.87
N ALA A 613 24.10 0.52 -25.50
CA ALA A 613 24.29 0.57 -26.95
C ALA A 613 25.04 -0.67 -27.47
N GLU A 614 26.07 -1.14 -26.75
CA GLU A 614 26.81 -2.35 -27.09
C GLU A 614 25.95 -3.61 -26.99
N ALA A 615 25.17 -3.75 -25.92
CA ALA A 615 24.25 -4.87 -25.75
C ALA A 615 23.18 -4.88 -26.87
N ARG A 616 22.64 -3.72 -27.21
CA ARG A 616 21.69 -3.56 -28.32
C ARG A 616 22.31 -3.99 -29.65
N ARG A 617 23.49 -3.49 -29.97
CA ARG A 617 24.21 -3.84 -31.19
C ARG A 617 24.37 -5.37 -31.31
N ARG A 618 24.79 -6.05 -30.25
CA ARG A 618 24.96 -7.50 -30.22
C ARG A 618 23.65 -8.26 -30.42
N ILE A 619 22.56 -7.81 -29.83
CA ILE A 619 21.25 -8.42 -30.01
C ILE A 619 20.77 -8.20 -31.44
N GLU A 620 20.95 -7.01 -32.00
CA GLU A 620 20.64 -6.71 -33.39
C GLU A 620 21.46 -7.61 -34.36
N GLU A 621 22.72 -7.89 -34.07
CA GLU A 621 23.55 -8.82 -34.84
C GLU A 621 23.05 -10.27 -34.75
N ILE A 622 22.63 -10.74 -33.58
CA ILE A 622 22.07 -12.08 -33.38
C ILE A 622 20.73 -12.25 -34.13
N THR A 623 19.92 -11.19 -34.13
CA THR A 623 18.56 -11.20 -34.71
C THR A 623 18.52 -10.79 -36.18
N ALA A 624 19.64 -10.28 -36.72
CA ALA A 624 19.73 -9.84 -38.11
C ALA A 624 19.39 -10.96 -39.09
N GLU A 625 18.56 -10.65 -40.06
CA GLU A 625 18.19 -11.55 -41.12
C GLU A 625 18.79 -11.09 -42.45
N VAL A 626 19.10 -12.08 -43.28
CA VAL A 626 19.59 -11.79 -44.62
C VAL A 626 18.39 -11.61 -45.54
N GLU A 627 18.21 -10.40 -46.05
CA GLU A 627 17.07 -10.05 -46.89
C GLU A 627 17.40 -10.24 -48.39
N ALA A 628 16.47 -10.82 -49.15
CA ALA A 628 16.59 -10.92 -50.59
C ALA A 628 16.59 -9.53 -51.25
N GLY A 629 17.47 -9.32 -52.22
CA GLY A 629 17.64 -8.05 -52.93
C GLY A 629 18.66 -7.11 -52.30
N GLN A 630 19.08 -7.29 -51.04
CA GLN A 630 20.07 -6.47 -50.35
C GLN A 630 21.51 -6.86 -50.72
N ILE A 631 22.41 -5.88 -50.58
CA ILE A 631 23.84 -6.04 -50.86
C ILE A 631 24.58 -6.15 -49.53
N TYR A 632 25.42 -7.18 -49.40
CA TYR A 632 26.24 -7.41 -48.21
C TYR A 632 27.73 -7.47 -48.59
N GLU A 633 28.57 -7.01 -47.65
CA GLU A 633 30.00 -7.27 -47.70
C GLU A 633 30.29 -8.53 -46.87
N GLY A 634 30.49 -9.66 -47.53
CA GLY A 634 30.72 -10.95 -46.88
C GLY A 634 32.19 -11.40 -46.96
N THR A 635 32.55 -12.39 -46.14
CA THR A 635 33.88 -13.02 -46.18
C THR A 635 33.75 -14.45 -46.72
N VAL A 636 34.56 -14.78 -47.70
CA VAL A 636 34.64 -16.15 -48.23
C VAL A 636 35.23 -17.07 -47.18
N THR A 637 34.43 -18.01 -46.70
CA THR A 637 34.84 -18.93 -45.61
C THR A 637 35.34 -20.26 -46.18
N ARG A 638 34.84 -20.69 -47.35
CA ARG A 638 35.24 -21.93 -47.97
C ARG A 638 35.00 -21.89 -49.48
N LEU A 639 35.95 -22.44 -50.23
CA LEU A 639 35.81 -22.66 -51.66
C LEU A 639 35.31 -24.08 -51.93
N LEU A 640 34.40 -24.21 -52.93
CA LEU A 640 33.82 -25.46 -53.41
C LEU A 640 33.99 -25.52 -54.95
N ASP A 641 33.99 -26.69 -55.53
CA ASP A 641 34.12 -26.84 -56.98
C ASP A 641 33.04 -26.12 -57.82
N PHE A 642 31.85 -25.95 -57.21
CA PHE A 642 30.70 -25.30 -57.83
C PHE A 642 30.37 -23.90 -57.29
N GLY A 643 31.20 -23.35 -56.40
CA GLY A 643 30.96 -22.00 -55.82
C GLY A 643 31.80 -21.73 -54.59
N ALA A 644 31.42 -20.70 -53.85
CA ALA A 644 32.02 -20.32 -52.58
C ALA A 644 30.96 -20.13 -51.47
N ILE A 645 31.29 -20.52 -50.27
CA ILE A 645 30.51 -20.17 -49.09
C ILE A 645 31.02 -18.81 -48.60
N VAL A 646 30.08 -17.87 -48.51
CA VAL A 646 30.36 -16.49 -48.05
C VAL A 646 29.57 -16.23 -46.82
N GLN A 647 30.23 -15.91 -45.75
CA GLN A 647 29.61 -15.47 -44.50
C GLN A 647 29.19 -14.00 -44.61
N LEU A 648 27.89 -13.73 -44.54
CA LEU A 648 27.30 -12.39 -44.66
C LEU A 648 27.15 -11.69 -43.34
N LEU A 649 26.68 -12.43 -42.34
CA LEU A 649 26.47 -12.00 -40.93
C LEU A 649 26.98 -13.12 -40.02
N PRO A 650 27.26 -12.86 -38.76
CA PRO A 650 27.66 -13.89 -37.80
C PRO A 650 26.68 -15.07 -37.79
N GLY A 651 27.17 -16.27 -38.18
CA GLY A 651 26.37 -17.48 -38.26
C GLY A 651 25.41 -17.57 -39.46
N LYS A 652 25.48 -16.64 -40.41
CA LYS A 652 24.67 -16.64 -41.66
C LYS A 652 25.56 -16.73 -42.89
N ASP A 653 25.56 -17.88 -43.50
CA ASP A 653 26.34 -18.18 -44.71
C ASP A 653 25.45 -18.23 -45.92
N GLY A 654 25.96 -17.75 -47.06
CA GLY A 654 25.30 -17.87 -48.34
C GLY A 654 26.17 -18.56 -49.38
N LEU A 655 25.51 -19.23 -50.32
CA LEU A 655 26.20 -19.88 -51.46
C LEU A 655 26.30 -18.91 -52.63
N LEU A 656 27.52 -18.54 -52.99
CA LEU A 656 27.86 -17.87 -54.21
C LEU A 656 28.23 -18.92 -55.26
N HIS A 657 27.25 -19.29 -56.12
CA HIS A 657 27.46 -20.29 -57.16
C HIS A 657 28.43 -19.77 -58.22
N ILE A 658 29.24 -20.67 -58.84
CA ILE A 658 30.25 -20.34 -59.84
C ILE A 658 29.72 -19.48 -60.99
N SER A 659 28.46 -19.70 -61.41
CA SER A 659 27.80 -18.94 -62.47
C SER A 659 27.38 -17.49 -62.04
N GLN A 660 27.54 -17.18 -60.83
CA GLN A 660 27.13 -15.87 -60.26
C GLN A 660 28.33 -15.02 -59.79
N ILE A 661 29.57 -15.44 -60.05
CA ILE A 661 30.79 -14.75 -59.64
C ILE A 661 31.11 -13.63 -60.67
N ALA A 662 31.10 -13.87 -61.96
CA ALA A 662 31.46 -12.90 -62.98
C ALA A 662 30.49 -12.94 -64.20
N ASN A 663 30.57 -11.89 -65.04
CA ASN A 663 29.77 -11.84 -66.28
C ASN A 663 30.27 -12.85 -67.39
N GLU A 664 31.52 -13.22 -67.32
CA GLU A 664 32.16 -14.21 -68.19
C GLU A 664 32.09 -15.63 -67.60
N ARG A 665 32.47 -16.64 -68.39
CA ARG A 665 32.46 -18.01 -67.95
C ARG A 665 33.63 -18.31 -67.02
N VAL A 666 33.33 -18.57 -65.76
CA VAL A 666 34.30 -18.93 -64.69
C VAL A 666 34.60 -20.43 -64.83
N ASN A 667 35.88 -20.81 -65.02
CA ASN A 667 36.29 -22.19 -65.14
C ASN A 667 36.67 -22.82 -63.78
N ALA A 668 37.28 -22.06 -62.89
CA ALA A 668 37.53 -22.47 -61.52
C ALA A 668 37.24 -21.31 -60.51
N VAL A 669 36.63 -21.64 -59.42
CA VAL A 669 36.27 -20.63 -58.36
C VAL A 669 37.51 -19.97 -57.78
N SER A 670 38.62 -20.74 -57.69
CA SER A 670 39.91 -20.30 -57.15
C SER A 670 40.61 -19.22 -58.02
N ASP A 671 40.20 -19.05 -59.30
CA ASP A 671 40.76 -18.01 -60.18
C ASP A 671 40.24 -16.62 -59.82
N TYR A 672 39.07 -16.53 -59.11
CA TYR A 672 38.38 -15.31 -58.84
C TYR A 672 38.29 -15.01 -57.32
N LEU A 673 38.28 -16.06 -56.47
CA LEU A 673 38.04 -15.96 -55.05
C LEU A 673 39.09 -16.71 -54.25
N LYS A 674 39.37 -16.17 -53.03
CA LYS A 674 40.28 -16.82 -52.06
C LYS A 674 39.58 -16.90 -50.72
N GLU A 675 39.86 -17.94 -49.93
CA GLU A 675 39.39 -18.01 -48.55
C GLU A 675 39.92 -16.82 -47.73
N GLY A 676 39.08 -16.24 -46.92
CA GLY A 676 39.36 -14.99 -46.18
C GLY A 676 39.16 -13.70 -46.98
N GLN A 677 38.85 -13.78 -48.26
CA GLN A 677 38.61 -12.60 -49.11
C GLN A 677 37.26 -11.96 -48.78
N LYS A 678 37.24 -10.62 -48.61
CA LYS A 678 36.00 -9.86 -48.55
C LYS A 678 35.43 -9.63 -49.93
N VAL A 679 34.15 -9.90 -50.13
CA VAL A 679 33.43 -9.78 -51.39
C VAL A 679 32.09 -9.07 -51.18
N ARG A 680 31.75 -8.17 -52.09
CA ARG A 680 30.40 -7.58 -52.14
C ARG A 680 29.50 -8.51 -52.94
N VAL A 681 28.39 -8.91 -52.34
CA VAL A 681 27.43 -9.83 -52.94
C VAL A 681 26.00 -9.32 -52.76
N LYS A 682 25.18 -9.53 -53.78
CA LYS A 682 23.74 -9.28 -53.69
C LYS A 682 23.04 -10.60 -53.39
N VAL A 683 22.10 -10.57 -52.47
CA VAL A 683 21.26 -11.72 -52.13
C VAL A 683 20.18 -11.84 -53.19
N ILE A 684 20.19 -12.94 -53.94
CA ILE A 684 19.17 -13.22 -54.96
C ILE A 684 17.94 -13.85 -54.31
N GLU A 685 18.16 -14.78 -53.40
CA GLU A 685 17.11 -15.58 -52.78
C GLU A 685 17.53 -15.94 -51.32
N ALA A 686 16.61 -15.77 -50.40
CA ALA A 686 16.71 -16.29 -49.04
C ALA A 686 15.43 -17.09 -48.78
N ASP A 687 15.57 -18.40 -48.55
CA ASP A 687 14.42 -19.26 -48.27
C ASP A 687 14.15 -19.43 -46.77
N GLU A 688 12.94 -19.84 -46.43
CA GLU A 688 12.51 -20.09 -45.04
C GLU A 688 13.35 -21.17 -44.31
N LYS A 689 14.13 -21.95 -45.06
CA LYS A 689 15.04 -22.98 -44.52
C LYS A 689 16.46 -22.45 -44.29
N GLY A 690 16.68 -21.14 -44.44
CA GLY A 690 17.95 -20.47 -44.19
C GLY A 690 18.98 -20.65 -45.30
N ARG A 691 18.59 -21.10 -46.53
CA ARG A 691 19.47 -21.18 -47.66
C ARG A 691 19.50 -19.85 -48.38
N VAL A 692 20.68 -19.21 -48.45
CA VAL A 692 20.90 -17.91 -49.05
C VAL A 692 21.69 -18.08 -50.33
N ARG A 693 21.16 -17.60 -51.47
CA ARG A 693 21.84 -17.56 -52.75
C ARG A 693 22.37 -16.17 -53.06
N LEU A 694 23.64 -16.12 -53.47
CA LEU A 694 24.38 -14.88 -53.66
C LEU A 694 24.78 -14.67 -55.12
N SER A 695 24.95 -13.40 -55.51
CA SER A 695 25.45 -13.02 -56.82
C SER A 695 26.37 -11.79 -56.73
N MET A 696 27.57 -11.90 -57.24
CA MET A 696 28.44 -10.78 -57.60
C MET A 696 28.07 -10.25 -58.98
N LYS A 697 27.66 -11.12 -59.87
CA LYS A 697 27.24 -10.79 -61.24
C LYS A 697 26.08 -9.82 -61.30
N ALA A 698 25.12 -9.88 -60.37
CA ALA A 698 24.01 -8.94 -60.27
C ALA A 698 24.51 -7.50 -60.00
N LEU A 699 25.53 -7.34 -59.18
CA LEU A 699 26.15 -6.04 -58.89
C LEU A 699 26.89 -5.49 -60.10
N LEU A 700 27.66 -6.34 -60.80
CA LEU A 700 28.40 -5.93 -62.00
C LEU A 700 27.48 -5.48 -63.14
N ARG A 701 26.26 -6.03 -63.23
CA ARG A 701 25.24 -5.61 -64.19
C ARG A 701 24.61 -4.26 -63.83
N GLU A 702 24.29 -4.06 -62.59
CA GLU A 702 23.71 -2.80 -62.07
C GLU A 702 24.73 -1.63 -62.18
N GLU A 703 26.03 -1.88 -61.94
CA GLU A 703 27.09 -0.90 -62.08
C GLU A 703 27.42 -0.59 -63.57
N GLY A 704 27.11 -1.54 -64.48
CA GLY A 704 27.28 -1.39 -65.93
C GLY A 704 26.11 -0.67 -66.64
N GLU A 705 24.89 -0.74 -66.09
CA GLU A 705 23.70 -0.03 -66.58
C GLU A 705 23.63 1.42 -66.12
N ASN A 706 24.39 1.81 -65.09
CA ASN A 706 24.50 3.18 -64.56
C ASN A 706 25.71 3.97 -65.12
N LYS A 707 26.42 3.42 -66.09
CA LYS A 707 27.44 4.11 -66.91
C LYS A 707 26.92 4.30 -68.34
#